data_b630d17c6b720f1a6d99d85b4ff31fa7
#
_entry.id   b630d17c6b720f1a6d99d85b4ff31fa7
#
_cell.length_a   1.000
_cell.length_b   1.000
_cell.length_c   1.000
_cell.angle_alpha   90.00
_cell.angle_beta   90.00
_cell.angle_gamma   90.00
#
_symmetry.space_group_name_H-M   'P 1'
#
loop_
_entity.id
_entity.type
_entity.pdbx_description
1 polymer ?
#
loop_
_entity_poly.entity_id
_entity_poly.type
_entity_poly.pdbx_seq_one_letter_code
_entity_poly.pdbx_strand_id
1 'polypeptide(L)'
;MKENNRLAVFVTVLVAVLFLFQLHAAGQDIPPLRPPAVPLVTHDPYFSIWSPADKLTDADTVHWTGKPHRLTSLVRIDGKAFRLMGKDPADVPALPQTNLEVLPTRTIYTFEGEGVRLTLTFMTPALPDDLEVLSRPVTYVTWTVQGLDQKTHDVWTTLEASGEIAANVPNQEVVSMTKDYGDLTAAIVGCREQPVLEKKGDDIRIDWGHLFMAFRRADFKTIALSAADGEKRKIFQDDFTSRVELQNPVPANSFLMSVGGQVSTVENRPVSRTVMLAYDDKFSIQYMKKNLRPYWRRNGDDAAALLKKAAADYESLKKRCEQFDAELMADLRKAGGEKYARLGALAYRQCFAAGKFVADANGKPISFCKENHSNGCIGTSDVFYPMAPQFLLFGPTLAKSFLVPFMNYAASERWKFPFAPHDLGTYPHANGQVYGGGERNERDQMPVEETGNLLILFGAIAQMEGNADFAGLYWATLEKWAGYLKAKGFDPENQLCTDDFAGHLAHNVNLSAKAIIGLGAFGKLCDLRGDKAKAVEYSKLAKEFAARWVKEAADGDHFRLAFDRPGTWSQKYNLIWDRILDLNLFPAEVARKEMEFYRKTQNTYGLPLDNRKDYTKLDWITWTATLTQNRADFEALIDPIYKFLNETPNRSPMTDWYETKNAKKVGFTARPVVGGVFAQLLYDKAVWKKWASRDKTKASGWVPIPPMPEIKAVVPAADRQPALWRYAMEKPTDDWAKTGFDDAAWKEGKSGFGTEGTPGAVIGTVWNTPDIWLRREVEIPADKLKNLELWIHHDEDAEIYINGVAGAHPKGYVSDYFNRPPNAAGIAALKPGKNLIAVHCHQTGGGQYIDVGFVEVVAGEK
;
A
#
# COMPACT_ATOMS: atom_id res chain seq x y z
N MET A 1 0.64 -25.45 72.41
CA MET A 1 -0.06 -24.40 71.58
C MET A 1 0.77 -23.67 70.56
N LYS A 2 2.14 -23.73 70.58
CA LYS A 2 2.97 -23.04 69.54
C LYS A 2 3.31 -23.88 68.29
N GLU A 3 3.21 -25.18 68.35
CA GLU A 3 3.49 -26.05 67.19
C GLU A 3 2.30 -26.23 66.25
N ASN A 4 1.05 -26.18 66.73
CA ASN A 4 -0.12 -26.31 65.90
C ASN A 4 -0.37 -25.08 64.98
N ASN A 5 0.12 -23.89 65.35
CA ASN A 5 0.01 -22.68 64.54
C ASN A 5 1.01 -22.65 63.38
N ARG A 6 2.15 -23.30 63.49
CA ARG A 6 3.11 -23.40 62.35
C ARG A 6 2.65 -24.36 61.24
N LEU A 7 1.99 -25.46 61.64
CA LEU A 7 1.44 -26.41 60.67
C LEU A 7 0.22 -25.80 59.91
N ALA A 8 -0.63 -25.08 60.61
CA ALA A 8 -1.79 -24.42 60.01
C ALA A 8 -1.39 -23.30 58.99
N VAL A 9 -0.35 -22.51 59.31
CA VAL A 9 0.19 -21.49 58.40
C VAL A 9 0.89 -22.12 57.18
N PHE A 10 1.59 -23.23 57.36
CA PHE A 10 2.22 -23.94 56.26
C PHE A 10 1.20 -24.61 55.29
N VAL A 11 0.13 -25.18 55.84
CA VAL A 11 -0.96 -25.77 55.04
C VAL A 11 -1.73 -24.64 54.29
N THR A 12 -1.97 -23.52 54.93
CA THR A 12 -2.68 -22.39 54.30
C THR A 12 -1.83 -21.74 53.19
N VAL A 13 -0.50 -21.60 53.40
CA VAL A 13 0.42 -21.09 52.34
C VAL A 13 0.55 -22.11 51.20
N LEU A 14 0.63 -23.43 51.51
CA LEU A 14 0.71 -24.46 50.45
C LEU A 14 -0.57 -24.56 49.63
N VAL A 15 -1.78 -24.40 50.27
CA VAL A 15 -3.06 -24.37 49.59
C VAL A 15 -3.21 -23.09 48.77
N ALA A 16 -2.73 -21.93 49.25
CA ALA A 16 -2.73 -20.67 48.53
C ALA A 16 -1.76 -20.72 47.32
N VAL A 17 -0.60 -21.35 47.45
CA VAL A 17 0.35 -21.56 46.34
C VAL A 17 -0.19 -22.57 45.33
N LEU A 18 -0.88 -23.63 45.76
CA LEU A 18 -1.56 -24.57 44.86
C LEU A 18 -2.75 -23.92 44.16
N PHE A 19 -3.50 -23.00 44.79
CA PHE A 19 -4.55 -22.23 44.17
C PHE A 19 -4.00 -21.18 43.17
N LEU A 20 -2.84 -20.59 43.45
CA LEU A 20 -2.16 -19.69 42.50
C LEU A 20 -1.58 -20.48 41.32
N PHE A 21 -1.20 -21.74 41.46
CA PHE A 21 -0.80 -22.60 40.34
C PHE A 21 -2.00 -23.17 39.57
N GLN A 22 -3.18 -23.32 40.18
CA GLN A 22 -4.39 -23.77 39.47
C GLN A 22 -5.13 -22.66 38.71
N LEU A 23 -4.84 -21.37 38.97
CA LEU A 23 -5.33 -20.23 38.17
C LEU A 23 -4.50 -20.00 36.89
N HIS A 24 -3.44 -20.80 36.67
CA HIS A 24 -2.64 -20.76 35.44
C HIS A 24 -2.97 -21.89 34.46
N ALA A 25 -4.03 -22.65 34.65
CA ALA A 25 -4.35 -23.79 33.81
C ALA A 25 -5.79 -23.75 33.33
N ALA A 26 -6.10 -22.92 32.39
CA ALA A 26 -7.09 -23.14 31.31
C ALA A 26 -6.91 -22.09 30.21
N GLY A 27 -5.69 -21.76 29.85
CA GLY A 27 -5.43 -21.21 28.53
C GLY A 27 -5.58 -22.37 27.54
N GLN A 28 -6.67 -22.42 26.78
CA GLN A 28 -6.70 -23.24 25.58
C GLN A 28 -5.43 -22.90 24.80
N ASP A 29 -4.61 -23.91 24.46
CA ASP A 29 -3.46 -23.73 23.58
C ASP A 29 -3.97 -23.19 22.25
N ILE A 30 -3.91 -21.85 22.10
CA ILE A 30 -4.33 -21.18 20.87
C ILE A 30 -3.27 -21.54 19.82
N PRO A 31 -3.64 -22.25 18.74
CA PRO A 31 -2.69 -22.63 17.71
C PRO A 31 -1.97 -21.38 17.19
N PRO A 32 -0.67 -21.47 16.84
CA PRO A 32 0.05 -20.36 16.26
C PRO A 32 -0.67 -19.85 15.00
N LEU A 33 -0.56 -18.56 14.74
CA LEU A 33 -1.09 -18.01 13.50
C LEU A 33 -0.24 -18.52 12.33
N ARG A 34 -0.92 -19.12 11.34
CA ARG A 34 -0.39 -19.42 10.02
C ARG A 34 -0.82 -18.31 9.06
N PRO A 35 -0.04 -17.22 8.89
CA PRO A 35 -0.44 -16.14 7.98
C PRO A 35 -0.64 -16.65 6.56
N PRO A 36 -1.63 -16.15 5.80
CA PRO A 36 -1.80 -16.49 4.38
C PRO A 36 -0.55 -16.17 3.57
N ALA A 37 0.11 -15.05 3.85
CA ALA A 37 1.49 -14.76 3.50
C ALA A 37 2.15 -14.00 4.65
N VAL A 38 3.46 -14.19 4.83
CA VAL A 38 4.23 -13.58 5.91
C VAL A 38 4.85 -12.27 5.42
N PRO A 39 4.60 -11.12 6.09
CA PRO A 39 5.21 -9.84 5.72
C PRO A 39 6.69 -9.80 6.09
N LEU A 40 7.57 -9.53 5.12
CA LEU A 40 9.01 -9.38 5.31
C LEU A 40 9.44 -7.92 5.17
N VAL A 41 9.12 -7.29 4.04
CA VAL A 41 9.37 -5.88 3.75
C VAL A 41 8.02 -5.23 3.42
N THR A 42 7.58 -4.24 4.18
CA THR A 42 6.22 -3.71 4.11
C THR A 42 6.22 -2.18 4.28
N HIS A 43 6.66 -1.46 3.23
CA HIS A 43 6.76 0.00 3.28
C HIS A 43 5.64 0.73 2.53
N ASP A 44 5.39 0.30 1.30
CA ASP A 44 4.40 0.91 0.40
C ASP A 44 3.99 -0.08 -0.70
N PRO A 45 3.06 0.27 -1.61
CA PRO A 45 2.60 -0.64 -2.66
C PRO A 45 3.68 -1.15 -3.61
N TYR A 46 4.86 -0.53 -3.67
CA TYR A 46 5.97 -0.93 -4.52
C TYR A 46 7.07 -1.68 -3.77
N PHE A 47 7.50 -1.16 -2.61
CA PHE A 47 8.51 -1.83 -1.79
C PHE A 47 7.84 -2.76 -0.77
N SER A 48 7.40 -3.90 -1.28
CA SER A 48 6.52 -4.85 -0.61
C SER A 48 6.94 -6.27 -0.94
N ILE A 49 7.47 -7.02 0.06
CA ILE A 49 8.00 -8.38 -0.12
C ILE A 49 7.40 -9.31 0.93
N TRP A 50 6.86 -10.44 0.49
CA TRP A 50 6.12 -11.40 1.28
C TRP A 50 6.62 -12.83 1.04
N SER A 51 6.55 -13.69 2.07
CA SER A 51 6.72 -15.12 1.91
C SER A 51 5.35 -15.80 1.76
N PRO A 52 5.08 -16.49 0.64
CA PRO A 52 3.81 -17.18 0.41
C PRO A 52 3.82 -18.62 0.94
N ALA A 53 4.72 -18.98 1.88
CA ALA A 53 4.92 -20.34 2.34
C ALA A 53 4.87 -20.45 3.86
N ASP A 54 4.68 -21.68 4.38
CA ASP A 54 4.69 -21.97 5.81
C ASP A 54 6.11 -21.98 6.37
N LYS A 55 7.05 -22.54 5.61
CA LYS A 55 8.48 -22.42 5.90
C LYS A 55 9.11 -21.46 4.92
N LEU A 56 10.00 -20.62 5.41
CA LEU A 56 10.64 -19.57 4.60
C LEU A 56 11.47 -20.12 3.42
N THR A 57 11.80 -21.42 3.48
CA THR A 57 12.56 -22.14 2.45
C THR A 57 11.71 -22.89 1.42
N ASP A 58 10.38 -22.91 1.55
CA ASP A 58 9.52 -23.72 0.68
C ASP A 58 9.14 -23.02 -0.62
N ALA A 59 9.26 -21.67 -0.67
CA ALA A 59 9.00 -20.88 -1.85
C ALA A 59 9.90 -19.64 -1.91
N ASP A 60 10.01 -19.05 -3.11
CA ASP A 60 10.61 -17.73 -3.27
C ASP A 60 9.70 -16.64 -2.73
N THR A 61 10.29 -15.55 -2.28
CA THR A 61 9.56 -14.37 -1.86
C THR A 61 8.99 -13.62 -3.06
N VAL A 62 7.82 -12.99 -2.85
CA VAL A 62 7.04 -12.33 -3.90
C VAL A 62 6.60 -10.94 -3.48
N HIS A 63 6.32 -10.12 -4.47
CA HIS A 63 5.54 -8.91 -4.31
C HIS A 63 4.07 -9.25 -3.95
N TRP A 64 3.29 -8.30 -3.41
CA TRP A 64 1.86 -8.53 -3.13
C TRP A 64 1.05 -8.93 -4.38
N THR A 65 1.51 -8.57 -5.59
CA THR A 65 0.91 -9.00 -6.87
C THR A 65 1.19 -10.46 -7.22
N GLY A 66 1.99 -11.17 -6.41
CA GLY A 66 2.45 -12.53 -6.67
C GLY A 66 3.63 -12.63 -7.65
N LYS A 67 4.12 -11.50 -8.18
CA LYS A 67 5.30 -11.48 -9.05
C LYS A 67 6.59 -11.64 -8.24
N PRO A 68 7.66 -12.19 -8.82
CA PRO A 68 8.91 -12.43 -8.11
C PRO A 68 9.53 -11.12 -7.56
N HIS A 69 9.80 -11.09 -6.28
CA HIS A 69 10.66 -10.15 -5.56
C HIS A 69 11.56 -10.99 -4.67
N ARG A 70 12.49 -11.72 -5.30
CA ARG A 70 13.25 -12.80 -4.66
C ARG A 70 14.29 -12.27 -3.69
N LEU A 71 14.19 -12.77 -2.44
CA LEU A 71 15.24 -12.72 -1.42
C LEU A 71 15.67 -14.15 -1.11
N THR A 72 16.96 -14.37 -0.94
CA THR A 72 17.53 -15.67 -0.53
C THR A 72 18.47 -15.44 0.64
N SER A 73 18.51 -16.36 1.60
CA SER A 73 19.49 -16.35 2.68
C SER A 73 20.01 -17.76 2.93
N LEU A 74 21.31 -17.86 2.97
CA LEU A 74 22.01 -19.11 3.25
C LEU A 74 22.82 -18.98 4.55
N VAL A 75 23.10 -20.10 5.18
CA VAL A 75 24.01 -20.21 6.34
C VAL A 75 24.97 -21.36 6.14
N ARG A 76 26.22 -21.15 6.51
CA ARG A 76 27.23 -22.21 6.61
C ARG A 76 27.65 -22.35 8.09
N ILE A 77 27.46 -23.53 8.64
CA ILE A 77 27.79 -23.86 10.06
C ILE A 77 28.85 -24.94 10.04
N ASP A 78 30.05 -24.66 10.56
CA ASP A 78 31.17 -25.61 10.63
C ASP A 78 31.46 -26.33 9.30
N GLY A 79 31.37 -25.54 8.19
CA GLY A 79 31.59 -26.04 6.83
C GLY A 79 30.35 -26.62 6.12
N LYS A 80 29.23 -26.87 6.82
CA LYS A 80 27.99 -27.38 6.22
C LYS A 80 27.05 -26.23 5.80
N ALA A 81 26.57 -26.28 4.58
CA ALA A 81 25.67 -25.26 4.01
C ALA A 81 24.19 -25.61 4.22
N PHE A 82 23.37 -24.58 4.53
CA PHE A 82 21.90 -24.70 4.68
C PHE A 82 21.20 -23.47 4.10
N ARG A 83 19.96 -23.66 3.63
CA ARG A 83 19.03 -22.57 3.29
C ARG A 83 18.28 -22.09 4.52
N LEU A 84 18.15 -20.78 4.67
CA LEU A 84 17.28 -20.10 5.63
C LEU A 84 16.05 -19.50 4.93
N MET A 85 16.21 -19.03 3.67
CA MET A 85 15.17 -18.38 2.91
C MET A 85 15.35 -18.65 1.42
N GLY A 86 14.22 -18.83 0.71
CA GLY A 86 14.18 -19.13 -0.72
C GLY A 86 14.31 -20.63 -1.02
N LYS A 87 13.82 -21.03 -2.19
CA LYS A 87 13.84 -22.45 -2.62
C LYS A 87 15.16 -22.87 -3.27
N ASP A 88 15.98 -21.90 -3.68
CA ASP A 88 17.24 -22.12 -4.35
C ASP A 88 18.45 -21.75 -3.46
N PRO A 89 19.60 -22.45 -3.60
CA PRO A 89 19.86 -23.65 -4.42
C PRO A 89 19.13 -24.89 -3.88
N ALA A 90 18.43 -25.62 -4.74
CA ALA A 90 17.62 -26.78 -4.33
C ALA A 90 18.42 -27.97 -3.77
N ASP A 91 19.70 -28.08 -4.11
CA ASP A 91 20.62 -29.10 -3.61
C ASP A 91 21.21 -28.77 -2.23
N VAL A 92 21.02 -27.55 -1.72
CA VAL A 92 21.39 -27.17 -0.35
C VAL A 92 20.21 -27.45 0.58
N PRO A 93 20.36 -28.25 1.65
CA PRO A 93 19.27 -28.55 2.56
C PRO A 93 18.78 -27.32 3.31
N ALA A 94 17.51 -27.32 3.72
CA ALA A 94 16.96 -26.30 4.60
C ALA A 94 17.40 -26.53 6.06
N LEU A 95 17.81 -25.48 6.78
CA LEU A 95 17.93 -25.55 8.22
C LEU A 95 16.52 -25.64 8.84
N PRO A 96 16.25 -26.54 9.80
CA PRO A 96 14.93 -26.71 10.40
C PRO A 96 14.39 -25.41 11.01
N GLN A 97 13.27 -24.89 10.48
CA GLN A 97 12.53 -23.75 11.04
C GLN A 97 11.68 -24.25 12.21
N THR A 98 11.90 -23.71 13.41
CA THR A 98 11.23 -24.10 14.66
C THR A 98 10.16 -23.13 15.12
N ASN A 99 10.24 -21.85 14.71
CA ASN A 99 9.25 -20.83 15.07
C ASN A 99 9.10 -19.74 14.01
N LEU A 100 7.90 -19.13 14.01
CA LEU A 100 7.56 -17.91 13.30
C LEU A 100 6.72 -17.02 14.20
N GLU A 101 7.13 -15.76 14.36
CA GLU A 101 6.37 -14.75 15.06
C GLU A 101 6.20 -13.51 14.17
N VAL A 102 4.94 -13.06 14.00
CA VAL A 102 4.60 -11.83 13.28
C VAL A 102 4.11 -10.79 14.26
N LEU A 103 4.85 -9.70 14.38
CA LEU A 103 4.60 -8.56 15.25
C LEU A 103 4.34 -7.29 14.41
N PRO A 104 3.79 -6.24 14.99
CA PRO A 104 3.47 -5.01 14.26
C PRO A 104 4.66 -4.40 13.51
N THR A 105 5.88 -4.49 14.04
CA THR A 105 7.08 -3.93 13.38
C THR A 105 8.11 -4.98 12.98
N ARG A 106 7.94 -6.24 13.38
CA ARG A 106 8.94 -7.30 13.18
C ARG A 106 8.31 -8.60 12.72
N THR A 107 9.06 -9.34 11.89
CA THR A 107 8.83 -10.76 11.61
C THR A 107 10.07 -11.54 12.03
N ILE A 108 9.90 -12.57 12.85
CA ILE A 108 10.99 -13.30 13.49
C ILE A 108 10.84 -14.79 13.17
N TYR A 109 11.84 -15.33 12.45
CA TYR A 109 11.99 -16.76 12.22
C TYR A 109 13.08 -17.34 13.13
N THR A 110 12.85 -18.51 13.68
CA THR A 110 13.86 -19.26 14.45
C THR A 110 14.16 -20.57 13.74
N PHE A 111 15.44 -20.87 13.65
CA PHE A 111 15.96 -22.11 13.06
C PHE A 111 16.90 -22.78 14.07
N GLU A 112 16.93 -24.11 14.12
CA GLU A 112 17.84 -24.85 14.98
C GLU A 112 18.45 -26.05 14.22
N GLY A 113 19.75 -26.22 14.37
CA GLY A 113 20.51 -27.34 13.79
C GLY A 113 22.01 -27.16 13.98
N GLU A 114 22.79 -28.23 13.84
CA GLU A 114 24.23 -28.23 13.94
C GLU A 114 24.77 -27.53 15.21
N GLY A 115 24.10 -27.70 16.35
CA GLY A 115 24.50 -27.11 17.63
C GLY A 115 24.24 -25.63 17.78
N VAL A 116 23.55 -24.98 16.83
CA VAL A 116 23.23 -23.55 16.90
C VAL A 116 21.73 -23.28 16.81
N ARG A 117 21.31 -22.15 17.43
CA ARG A 117 20.05 -21.47 17.16
C ARG A 117 20.34 -20.23 16.35
N LEU A 118 19.63 -20.08 15.23
CA LEU A 118 19.71 -18.90 14.39
C LEU A 118 18.34 -18.22 14.36
N THR A 119 18.29 -16.93 14.69
CA THR A 119 17.11 -16.10 14.56
C THR A 119 17.30 -15.14 13.39
N LEU A 120 16.37 -15.14 12.43
CA LEU A 120 16.33 -14.21 11.31
C LEU A 120 15.18 -13.24 11.52
N THR A 121 15.52 -11.97 11.74
CA THR A 121 14.56 -10.91 12.04
C THR A 121 14.48 -9.92 10.88
N PHE A 122 13.28 -9.68 10.38
CA PHE A 122 12.94 -8.58 9.49
C PHE A 122 12.25 -7.49 10.33
N MET A 123 12.89 -6.34 10.50
CA MET A 123 12.35 -5.21 11.23
C MET A 123 12.10 -4.03 10.30
N THR A 124 10.83 -3.67 10.12
CA THR A 124 10.39 -2.45 9.45
C THR A 124 9.87 -1.49 10.52
N PRO A 125 10.61 -0.41 10.87
CA PRO A 125 10.23 0.48 11.97
C PRO A 125 9.00 1.34 11.64
N ALA A 126 7.85 0.71 11.49
CA ALA A 126 6.56 1.38 11.26
C ALA A 126 6.05 1.99 12.57
N LEU A 127 6.69 3.07 13.03
CA LEU A 127 6.37 3.76 14.29
C LEU A 127 5.48 4.98 14.02
N PRO A 128 4.17 4.92 14.36
CA PRO A 128 3.19 5.91 13.94
C PRO A 128 3.31 7.26 14.67
N ASP A 129 4.03 7.30 15.80
CA ASP A 129 4.36 8.51 16.53
C ASP A 129 5.49 9.34 15.89
N ASP A 130 6.18 8.78 14.89
CA ASP A 130 7.36 9.33 14.25
C ASP A 130 7.29 9.16 12.72
N LEU A 131 6.62 10.10 12.04
CA LEU A 131 6.42 10.03 10.59
C LEU A 131 7.72 10.09 9.78
N GLU A 132 8.77 10.69 10.34
CA GLU A 132 10.11 10.66 9.73
C GLU A 132 10.60 9.21 9.61
N VAL A 133 10.49 8.44 10.69
CA VAL A 133 10.88 7.03 10.72
C VAL A 133 9.90 6.17 9.93
N LEU A 134 8.60 6.35 10.12
CA LEU A 134 7.55 5.59 9.42
C LEU A 134 7.66 5.68 7.90
N SER A 135 8.05 6.84 7.38
CA SER A 135 8.17 7.08 5.93
C SER A 135 9.47 6.58 5.32
N ARG A 136 10.49 6.20 6.14
CA ARG A 136 11.76 5.68 5.64
C ARG A 136 11.61 4.28 5.07
N PRO A 137 11.87 4.06 3.80
CA PRO A 137 11.77 2.73 3.18
C PRO A 137 13.02 1.89 3.49
N VAL A 138 13.20 1.53 4.77
CA VAL A 138 14.34 0.74 5.27
C VAL A 138 13.86 -0.40 6.14
N THR A 139 14.14 -1.63 5.73
CA THR A 139 13.97 -2.84 6.55
C THR A 139 15.33 -3.37 6.97
N TYR A 140 15.48 -3.64 8.25
CA TYR A 140 16.67 -4.26 8.81
C TYR A 140 16.50 -5.77 8.81
N VAL A 141 17.41 -6.49 8.16
CA VAL A 141 17.50 -7.95 8.17
C VAL A 141 18.65 -8.35 9.09
N THR A 142 18.33 -8.99 10.21
CA THR A 142 19.31 -9.31 11.26
C THR A 142 19.36 -10.80 11.50
N TRP A 143 20.55 -11.40 11.40
CA TRP A 143 20.83 -12.72 11.91
C TRP A 143 21.36 -12.60 13.32
N THR A 144 20.82 -13.40 14.23
CA THR A 144 21.34 -13.57 15.58
C THR A 144 21.62 -15.05 15.77
N VAL A 145 22.87 -15.40 16.02
CA VAL A 145 23.36 -16.79 16.19
C VAL A 145 23.79 -17.03 17.62
N GLN A 146 23.37 -18.14 18.18
CA GLN A 146 23.69 -18.59 19.54
C GLN A 146 24.06 -20.05 19.52
N GLY A 147 25.18 -20.45 20.15
CA GLY A 147 25.55 -21.84 20.40
C GLY A 147 24.61 -22.50 21.41
N LEU A 148 24.19 -23.71 21.18
CA LEU A 148 23.33 -24.51 22.07
C LEU A 148 24.09 -25.57 22.83
N ASP A 149 25.29 -25.95 22.39
CA ASP A 149 26.11 -27.04 22.92
C ASP A 149 27.38 -26.55 23.64
N GLN A 150 27.47 -25.28 23.98
CA GLN A 150 28.61 -24.63 24.69
C GLN A 150 29.93 -24.62 23.89
N LYS A 151 29.87 -24.88 22.56
CA LYS A 151 31.02 -24.79 21.68
C LYS A 151 31.00 -23.50 20.91
N THR A 152 32.14 -23.13 20.36
CA THR A 152 32.27 -22.10 19.34
C THR A 152 32.01 -22.73 17.97
N HIS A 153 31.12 -22.13 17.20
CA HIS A 153 30.79 -22.55 15.84
C HIS A 153 31.27 -21.51 14.83
N ASP A 154 31.84 -21.96 13.73
CA ASP A 154 32.14 -21.11 12.59
C ASP A 154 30.89 -20.94 11.71
N VAL A 155 30.23 -19.78 11.84
CA VAL A 155 28.97 -19.49 11.16
C VAL A 155 29.15 -18.33 10.18
N TRP A 156 28.73 -18.56 8.95
CA TRP A 156 28.67 -17.57 7.89
C TRP A 156 27.23 -17.43 7.39
N THR A 157 26.78 -16.19 7.14
CA THR A 157 25.46 -15.91 6.60
C THR A 157 25.54 -15.09 5.34
N THR A 158 24.54 -15.27 4.43
CA THR A 158 24.38 -14.44 3.25
C THR A 158 22.96 -13.92 3.13
N LEU A 159 22.80 -12.76 2.52
CA LEU A 159 21.55 -12.26 1.99
C LEU A 159 21.73 -11.94 0.51
N GLU A 160 20.81 -12.42 -0.30
CA GLU A 160 20.75 -12.12 -1.73
C GLU A 160 19.44 -11.43 -2.07
N ALA A 161 19.49 -10.49 -3.02
CA ALA A 161 18.32 -9.80 -3.56
C ALA A 161 18.39 -9.76 -5.09
N SER A 162 17.27 -10.09 -5.74
CA SER A 162 17.15 -10.09 -7.20
C SER A 162 16.88 -8.68 -7.74
N GLY A 163 17.33 -8.44 -9.00
CA GLY A 163 17.02 -7.20 -9.70
C GLY A 163 15.54 -6.96 -9.96
N GLU A 164 14.73 -8.01 -9.90
CA GLU A 164 13.27 -7.95 -10.07
C GLU A 164 12.58 -7.03 -9.05
N ILE A 165 13.20 -6.79 -7.88
CA ILE A 165 12.69 -5.87 -6.86
C ILE A 165 12.71 -4.41 -7.36
N ALA A 166 13.54 -4.10 -8.36
CA ALA A 166 13.66 -2.76 -8.94
C ALA A 166 13.17 -2.69 -10.39
N ALA A 167 12.33 -3.63 -10.82
CA ALA A 167 11.83 -3.72 -12.19
C ALA A 167 10.34 -4.07 -12.23
N ASN A 168 9.62 -3.51 -13.21
CA ASN A 168 8.19 -3.83 -13.41
C ASN A 168 8.01 -5.22 -14.03
N VAL A 169 8.87 -5.60 -14.97
CA VAL A 169 8.85 -6.91 -15.62
C VAL A 169 10.23 -7.57 -15.57
N PRO A 170 10.30 -8.92 -15.55
CA PRO A 170 11.55 -9.64 -15.29
C PRO A 170 12.69 -9.41 -16.30
N ASN A 171 12.34 -9.09 -17.53
CA ASN A 171 13.32 -8.88 -18.62
C ASN A 171 13.78 -7.43 -18.79
N GLN A 172 13.30 -6.49 -17.95
CA GLN A 172 13.84 -5.12 -17.97
C GLN A 172 15.33 -5.12 -17.64
N GLU A 173 16.09 -4.30 -18.36
CA GLU A 173 17.52 -4.12 -18.10
C GLU A 173 17.75 -3.34 -16.80
N VAL A 174 18.57 -3.90 -15.94
CA VAL A 174 19.03 -3.25 -14.71
C VAL A 174 20.52 -2.97 -14.78
N VAL A 175 20.92 -1.92 -14.08
CA VAL A 175 22.33 -1.56 -13.84
C VAL A 175 22.61 -1.65 -12.36
N SER A 176 23.83 -2.08 -12.03
CA SER A 176 24.25 -2.26 -10.65
C SER A 176 25.60 -1.62 -10.39
N MET A 177 25.81 -1.24 -9.14
CA MET A 177 27.09 -0.67 -8.68
C MET A 177 27.28 -0.95 -7.19
N THR A 178 28.51 -0.79 -6.74
CA THR A 178 28.85 -0.74 -5.31
C THR A 178 29.32 0.66 -4.95
N LYS A 179 28.86 1.18 -3.81
CA LYS A 179 29.25 2.51 -3.35
C LYS A 179 29.47 2.55 -1.84
N ASP A 180 30.54 3.26 -1.45
CA ASP A 180 30.88 3.51 -0.06
C ASP A 180 30.28 4.83 0.43
N TYR A 181 29.74 4.81 1.66
CA TYR A 181 29.14 5.94 2.35
C TYR A 181 29.73 6.11 3.77
N GLY A 182 31.03 6.32 3.85
CA GLY A 182 31.74 6.38 5.13
C GLY A 182 32.08 4.98 5.64
N ASP A 183 31.53 4.57 6.78
CA ASP A 183 31.68 3.23 7.35
C ASP A 183 30.71 2.19 6.75
N LEU A 184 29.77 2.66 5.92
CA LEU A 184 28.82 1.80 5.21
C LEU A 184 29.31 1.51 3.80
N THR A 185 28.96 0.32 3.32
CA THR A 185 29.00 -0.04 1.91
C THR A 185 27.61 -0.49 1.46
N ALA A 186 27.22 -0.15 0.25
CA ALA A 186 25.96 -0.61 -0.34
C ALA A 186 26.21 -1.21 -1.73
N ALA A 187 25.58 -2.36 -1.98
CA ALA A 187 25.25 -2.85 -3.31
C ALA A 187 23.96 -2.16 -3.76
N ILE A 188 23.90 -1.71 -5.00
CA ILE A 188 22.83 -0.87 -5.55
C ILE A 188 22.40 -1.46 -6.89
N VAL A 189 21.09 -1.53 -7.13
CA VAL A 189 20.52 -1.92 -8.41
C VAL A 189 19.29 -1.06 -8.74
N GLY A 190 19.10 -0.73 -10.00
CA GLY A 190 17.93 -0.03 -10.53
C GLY A 190 17.77 -0.29 -12.02
N CYS A 191 16.61 -0.05 -12.59
CA CYS A 191 16.41 -0.11 -14.02
C CYS A 191 17.38 0.83 -14.74
N ARG A 192 17.89 0.41 -15.90
CA ARG A 192 18.72 1.24 -16.76
C ARG A 192 17.99 2.51 -17.19
N GLU A 193 16.78 2.33 -17.70
CA GLU A 193 15.84 3.42 -17.90
C GLU A 193 15.17 3.75 -16.56
N GLN A 194 14.94 5.02 -16.33
CA GLN A 194 14.34 5.52 -15.09
C GLN A 194 13.01 6.23 -15.39
N PRO A 195 11.93 5.46 -15.73
CA PRO A 195 10.63 6.02 -16.15
C PRO A 195 9.84 6.54 -14.94
N VAL A 196 10.33 7.61 -14.32
CA VAL A 196 9.81 8.15 -13.06
C VAL A 196 8.34 8.52 -13.18
N LEU A 197 7.45 7.77 -12.49
CA LEU A 197 6.00 8.00 -12.49
C LEU A 197 5.38 8.00 -13.91
N GLU A 198 5.90 7.24 -14.86
CA GLU A 198 5.32 7.19 -16.21
C GLU A 198 4.12 6.26 -16.30
N LYS A 199 4.12 5.16 -15.54
CA LYS A 199 3.07 4.16 -15.55
C LYS A 199 2.10 4.33 -14.39
N LYS A 200 0.84 3.98 -14.62
CA LYS A 200 -0.22 3.93 -13.61
C LYS A 200 -1.04 2.64 -13.79
N GLY A 201 -1.54 2.09 -12.71
CA GLY A 201 -2.38 0.88 -12.78
C GLY A 201 -2.34 0.06 -11.50
N ASP A 202 -3.04 -1.07 -11.54
CA ASP A 202 -3.10 -1.98 -10.40
C ASP A 202 -1.91 -2.93 -10.34
N ASP A 203 -1.67 -3.72 -11.38
CA ASP A 203 -0.58 -4.71 -11.45
C ASP A 203 0.74 -4.10 -11.94
N ILE A 204 1.23 -3.08 -11.21
CA ILE A 204 2.49 -2.40 -11.52
C ILE A 204 3.46 -2.54 -10.36
N ARG A 205 4.73 -2.84 -10.67
CA ARG A 205 5.89 -2.74 -9.78
C ARG A 205 6.70 -1.53 -10.16
N ILE A 206 7.54 -1.06 -9.24
CA ILE A 206 8.40 0.10 -9.51
C ILE A 206 9.51 -0.26 -10.50
N ASP A 207 9.77 0.62 -11.46
CA ASP A 207 10.86 0.51 -12.43
C ASP A 207 11.70 1.80 -12.53
N TRP A 208 11.65 2.62 -11.49
CA TRP A 208 12.52 3.79 -11.30
C TRP A 208 13.07 3.81 -9.87
N GLY A 209 14.08 4.64 -9.63
CA GLY A 209 14.79 4.65 -8.35
C GLY A 209 15.76 3.48 -8.22
N HIS A 210 16.17 3.19 -6.98
CA HIS A 210 17.20 2.18 -6.73
C HIS A 210 16.93 1.40 -5.44
N LEU A 211 17.17 0.11 -5.51
CA LEU A 211 17.27 -0.77 -4.34
C LEU A 211 18.70 -0.72 -3.80
N PHE A 212 18.82 -0.63 -2.49
CA PHE A 212 20.08 -0.64 -1.75
C PHE A 212 20.12 -1.84 -0.79
N MET A 213 21.22 -2.56 -0.79
CA MET A 213 21.57 -3.52 0.24
C MET A 213 22.81 -2.99 0.95
N ALA A 214 22.64 -2.37 2.11
CA ALA A 214 23.68 -1.62 2.80
C ALA A 214 24.05 -2.25 4.15
N PHE A 215 25.33 -2.19 4.53
CA PHE A 215 25.85 -2.78 5.77
C PHE A 215 27.11 -2.04 6.24
N ARG A 216 27.48 -2.26 7.51
CA ARG A 216 28.74 -1.74 8.06
C ARG A 216 29.89 -2.63 7.60
N ARG A 217 30.98 -2.02 7.07
CA ARG A 217 32.16 -2.75 6.62
C ARG A 217 32.86 -3.56 7.72
N ALA A 218 32.71 -3.16 8.98
CA ALA A 218 33.22 -3.92 10.11
C ALA A 218 32.49 -5.27 10.30
N ASP A 219 31.24 -5.36 9.86
CA ASP A 219 30.37 -6.52 10.08
C ASP A 219 30.44 -7.56 8.94
N PHE A 220 30.72 -7.10 7.71
CA PHE A 220 30.73 -7.95 6.52
C PHE A 220 31.97 -7.70 5.68
N LYS A 221 32.54 -8.78 5.13
CA LYS A 221 33.78 -8.73 4.34
C LYS A 221 33.58 -8.87 2.84
N THR A 222 32.39 -9.31 2.40
CA THR A 222 32.19 -9.71 1.01
C THR A 222 30.93 -9.12 0.43
N ILE A 223 31.06 -8.54 -0.78
CA ILE A 223 29.97 -8.18 -1.69
C ILE A 223 30.21 -8.92 -3.00
N ALA A 224 29.16 -9.53 -3.53
CA ALA A 224 29.17 -10.01 -4.89
C ALA A 224 27.98 -9.39 -5.66
N LEU A 225 28.27 -8.86 -6.84
CA LEU A 225 27.28 -8.54 -7.85
C LEU A 225 27.43 -9.64 -8.91
N SER A 226 26.46 -10.53 -9.02
CA SER A 226 26.59 -11.70 -9.90
C SER A 226 25.45 -11.75 -10.93
N ALA A 227 25.77 -12.26 -12.10
CA ALA A 227 24.77 -12.76 -13.03
C ALA A 227 24.32 -14.15 -12.58
N ALA A 228 23.05 -14.47 -12.87
CA ALA A 228 22.30 -15.65 -12.43
C ALA A 228 23.03 -16.97 -12.18
N ASP A 229 22.44 -17.71 -11.29
CA ASP A 229 22.39 -19.17 -11.01
C ASP A 229 23.69 -20.03 -11.02
N GLY A 230 24.63 -19.82 -11.92
CA GLY A 230 25.83 -20.68 -12.01
C GLY A 230 26.98 -20.32 -11.08
N GLU A 231 27.14 -19.03 -10.77
CA GLU A 231 28.24 -18.53 -9.93
C GLU A 231 27.90 -18.44 -8.45
N LYS A 232 26.60 -18.44 -8.08
CA LYS A 232 26.14 -18.42 -6.67
C LYS A 232 26.75 -19.54 -5.84
N ARG A 233 26.85 -20.74 -6.40
CA ARG A 233 27.37 -21.92 -5.72
C ARG A 233 28.86 -21.80 -5.41
N LYS A 234 29.64 -21.18 -6.31
CA LYS A 234 31.07 -20.96 -6.11
C LYS A 234 31.36 -19.99 -4.96
N ILE A 235 30.62 -18.86 -4.92
CA ILE A 235 30.81 -17.84 -3.88
C ILE A 235 30.54 -18.38 -2.47
N PHE A 236 29.63 -19.35 -2.34
CA PHE A 236 29.31 -19.96 -1.05
C PHE A 236 30.19 -21.16 -0.72
N GLN A 237 30.75 -21.83 -1.73
CA GLN A 237 31.65 -22.99 -1.58
C GLN A 237 33.12 -22.59 -1.43
N ASP A 238 33.55 -21.54 -2.15
CA ASP A 238 34.92 -21.01 -2.08
C ASP A 238 34.94 -19.80 -1.14
N ASP A 239 36.07 -19.60 -0.44
CA ASP A 239 36.22 -18.48 0.49
C ASP A 239 35.83 -17.16 -0.15
N PHE A 240 34.74 -16.57 0.33
CA PHE A 240 34.04 -15.31 -0.02
C PHE A 240 34.90 -14.11 -0.52
N THR A 241 36.00 -14.32 -1.22
CA THR A 241 36.97 -13.29 -1.59
C THR A 241 36.89 -12.79 -3.03
N SER A 242 36.00 -13.35 -3.85
CA SER A 242 35.92 -13.01 -5.27
C SER A 242 34.93 -11.83 -5.50
N ARG A 243 35.45 -10.70 -5.95
CA ARG A 243 34.62 -9.67 -6.61
C ARG A 243 34.34 -10.14 -8.03
N VAL A 244 33.10 -10.47 -8.36
CA VAL A 244 32.69 -10.65 -9.75
C VAL A 244 32.15 -9.32 -10.25
N GLU A 245 32.87 -8.66 -11.16
CA GLU A 245 32.34 -7.49 -11.88
C GLU A 245 31.40 -7.98 -12.98
N LEU A 246 30.14 -7.59 -12.88
CA LEU A 246 29.14 -7.84 -13.89
C LEU A 246 29.28 -6.90 -15.07
N GLN A 247 29.06 -7.46 -16.28
CA GLN A 247 28.75 -6.64 -17.43
C GLN A 247 27.36 -6.04 -17.25
N ASN A 248 27.27 -4.72 -17.11
CA ASN A 248 26.03 -3.96 -17.10
C ASN A 248 25.70 -3.44 -18.50
N PRO A 249 24.42 -3.39 -18.93
CA PRO A 249 23.22 -3.82 -18.23
C PRO A 249 22.95 -5.32 -18.38
N VAL A 250 22.09 -5.88 -17.48
CA VAL A 250 21.60 -7.26 -17.56
C VAL A 250 20.08 -7.31 -17.27
N PRO A 251 19.35 -8.33 -17.74
CA PRO A 251 17.94 -8.51 -17.38
C PRO A 251 17.77 -8.67 -15.87
N ALA A 252 16.70 -8.08 -15.31
CA ALA A 252 16.45 -8.06 -13.87
C ALA A 252 16.33 -9.45 -13.26
N ASN A 253 15.72 -10.42 -13.95
CA ASN A 253 15.63 -11.81 -13.52
C ASN A 253 16.94 -12.59 -13.56
N SER A 254 17.93 -12.06 -14.25
CA SER A 254 19.27 -12.63 -14.38
C SER A 254 20.28 -11.96 -13.45
N PHE A 255 19.85 -11.06 -12.58
CA PHE A 255 20.70 -10.30 -11.67
C PHE A 255 20.44 -10.65 -10.21
N LEU A 256 21.53 -10.79 -9.46
CA LEU A 256 21.52 -10.91 -8.01
C LEU A 256 22.64 -10.07 -7.39
N MET A 257 22.31 -9.38 -6.33
CA MET A 257 23.29 -8.83 -5.40
C MET A 257 23.32 -9.66 -4.12
N SER A 258 24.50 -10.01 -3.66
CA SER A 258 24.74 -10.82 -2.48
C SER A 258 25.69 -10.11 -1.51
N VAL A 259 25.35 -10.19 -0.22
CA VAL A 259 26.19 -9.72 0.89
C VAL A 259 26.38 -10.86 1.84
N GLY A 260 27.62 -11.15 2.23
CA GLY A 260 27.92 -12.23 3.16
C GLY A 260 28.97 -11.88 4.20
N GLY A 261 28.91 -12.54 5.35
CA GLY A 261 29.84 -12.32 6.44
C GLY A 261 29.79 -13.36 7.54
N GLN A 262 30.85 -13.36 8.34
CA GLN A 262 31.01 -14.26 9.46
C GLN A 262 30.23 -13.77 10.69
N VAL A 263 29.49 -14.66 11.31
CA VAL A 263 28.65 -14.43 12.51
C VAL A 263 29.01 -15.48 13.59
N SER A 264 30.25 -15.91 13.65
CA SER A 264 30.69 -17.01 14.55
C SER A 264 30.25 -16.80 15.98
N THR A 265 29.84 -17.88 16.63
CA THR A 265 29.41 -17.85 18.03
C THR A 265 30.59 -17.73 18.97
N VAL A 266 30.39 -17.18 20.15
CA VAL A 266 31.29 -17.24 21.28
C VAL A 266 30.56 -17.92 22.43
N GLU A 267 30.74 -19.23 22.56
CA GLU A 267 30.01 -20.01 23.55
C GLU A 267 28.48 -19.84 23.41
N ASN A 268 27.77 -19.58 24.52
CA ASN A 268 26.32 -19.37 24.56
C ASN A 268 25.90 -17.92 24.29
N ARG A 269 26.84 -17.00 24.01
CA ARG A 269 26.50 -15.58 23.81
C ARG A 269 25.97 -15.35 22.38
N PRO A 270 24.81 -14.71 22.24
CA PRO A 270 24.30 -14.40 20.92
C PRO A 270 25.18 -13.34 20.22
N VAL A 271 25.47 -13.58 18.95
CA VAL A 271 26.17 -12.63 18.06
C VAL A 271 25.23 -12.25 16.93
N SER A 272 25.14 -10.95 16.61
CA SER A 272 24.25 -10.44 15.58
C SER A 272 25.00 -9.73 14.46
N ARG A 273 24.44 -9.82 13.24
CA ARG A 273 24.83 -9.04 12.05
C ARG A 273 23.60 -8.54 11.34
N THR A 274 23.66 -7.30 10.83
CA THR A 274 22.50 -6.65 10.25
C THR A 274 22.83 -6.08 8.87
N VAL A 275 21.93 -6.30 7.93
CA VAL A 275 21.90 -5.67 6.59
C VAL A 275 20.64 -4.81 6.50
N MET A 276 20.76 -3.65 5.88
CA MET A 276 19.64 -2.77 5.58
C MET A 276 19.22 -2.98 4.12
N LEU A 277 17.96 -3.34 3.90
CA LEU A 277 17.30 -3.25 2.61
C LEU A 277 16.58 -1.91 2.53
N ALA A 278 16.91 -1.07 1.54
CA ALA A 278 16.32 0.25 1.40
C ALA A 278 15.97 0.53 -0.08
N TYR A 279 14.97 1.37 -0.30
CA TYR A 279 14.58 1.80 -1.65
C TYR A 279 14.47 3.33 -1.72
N ASP A 280 15.10 3.95 -2.71
CA ASP A 280 14.96 5.39 -2.98
C ASP A 280 14.25 5.58 -4.33
N ASP A 281 12.98 5.91 -4.27
CA ASP A 281 12.11 6.14 -5.43
C ASP A 281 12.16 7.58 -5.98
N LYS A 282 12.89 8.48 -5.34
CA LYS A 282 13.08 9.91 -5.68
C LYS A 282 11.78 10.73 -5.71
N PHE A 283 10.78 10.27 -6.43
CA PHE A 283 9.41 10.77 -6.48
C PHE A 283 8.46 9.57 -6.37
N SER A 284 7.45 9.71 -5.53
CA SER A 284 6.58 8.60 -5.16
C SER A 284 5.18 8.69 -5.76
N ILE A 285 4.63 9.90 -5.83
CA ILE A 285 3.25 10.18 -6.24
C ILE A 285 3.24 11.39 -7.16
N GLN A 286 2.41 11.36 -8.19
CA GLN A 286 2.04 12.55 -8.93
C GLN A 286 0.69 13.05 -8.41
N TYR A 287 0.67 14.23 -7.80
CA TYR A 287 -0.54 14.86 -7.29
C TYR A 287 -0.82 16.15 -8.05
N MET A 288 -1.97 16.19 -8.73
CA MET A 288 -2.37 17.32 -9.60
C MET A 288 -1.25 17.72 -10.56
N LYS A 289 -0.72 16.72 -11.26
CA LYS A 289 0.38 16.82 -12.23
C LYS A 289 1.73 17.28 -11.64
N LYS A 290 1.87 17.36 -10.32
CA LYS A 290 3.16 17.62 -9.64
C LYS A 290 3.71 16.34 -9.03
N ASN A 291 4.97 16.03 -9.32
CA ASN A 291 5.66 14.89 -8.73
C ASN A 291 6.09 15.24 -7.31
N LEU A 292 5.61 14.45 -6.34
CA LEU A 292 5.89 14.64 -4.92
C LEU A 292 6.98 13.66 -4.45
N ARG A 293 7.88 14.18 -3.63
CA ARG A 293 8.93 13.38 -2.99
C ARG A 293 8.35 12.60 -1.81
N PRO A 294 8.91 11.42 -1.48
CA PRO A 294 8.55 10.73 -0.23
C PRO A 294 8.83 11.63 0.97
N TYR A 295 8.04 11.49 2.02
CA TYR A 295 8.06 12.41 3.18
C TYR A 295 9.44 12.50 3.85
N TRP A 296 10.19 11.40 3.92
CA TRP A 296 11.55 11.40 4.47
C TRP A 296 12.54 12.29 3.69
N ARG A 297 12.27 12.56 2.40
CA ARG A 297 13.11 13.43 1.54
C ARG A 297 12.73 14.92 1.59
N ARG A 298 11.71 15.32 2.36
CA ARG A 298 11.18 16.69 2.36
C ARG A 298 12.21 17.76 2.67
N ASN A 299 13.26 17.41 3.43
CA ASN A 299 14.33 18.33 3.85
C ASN A 299 15.58 18.24 2.94
N GLY A 300 15.48 17.59 1.76
CA GLY A 300 16.60 17.48 0.82
C GLY A 300 17.48 16.24 1.03
N ASP A 301 17.12 15.34 1.94
CA ASP A 301 17.83 14.07 2.14
C ASP A 301 17.89 13.25 0.85
N ASP A 302 19.01 12.60 0.63
CA ASP A 302 19.25 11.62 -0.43
C ASP A 302 19.44 10.20 0.14
N ALA A 303 19.68 9.22 -0.72
CA ALA A 303 19.93 7.86 -0.30
C ALA A 303 21.13 7.73 0.67
N ALA A 304 22.16 8.55 0.50
CA ALA A 304 23.34 8.55 1.41
C ALA A 304 22.94 9.01 2.83
N ALA A 305 22.16 10.07 2.91
CA ALA A 305 21.64 10.58 4.18
C ALA A 305 20.68 9.56 4.83
N LEU A 306 19.79 8.93 4.04
CA LEU A 306 18.89 7.88 4.51
C LEU A 306 19.65 6.72 5.15
N LEU A 307 20.64 6.16 4.44
CA LEU A 307 21.40 5.01 4.91
C LEU A 307 22.23 5.32 6.17
N LYS A 308 22.86 6.50 6.21
CA LYS A 308 23.62 6.94 7.39
C LYS A 308 22.74 7.14 8.62
N LYS A 309 21.58 7.80 8.46
CA LYS A 309 20.60 7.97 9.53
C LYS A 309 20.07 6.60 10.00
N ALA A 310 19.69 5.73 9.07
CA ALA A 310 19.20 4.41 9.40
C ALA A 310 20.21 3.56 10.19
N ALA A 311 21.48 3.57 9.77
CA ALA A 311 22.55 2.86 10.48
C ALA A 311 22.84 3.44 11.88
N ALA A 312 22.78 4.77 12.03
CA ALA A 312 22.99 5.44 13.32
C ALA A 312 21.85 5.14 14.30
N ASP A 313 20.60 5.09 13.78
CA ASP A 313 19.39 4.94 14.61
C ASP A 313 19.09 3.48 14.98
N TYR A 314 19.77 2.50 14.41
CA TYR A 314 19.39 1.07 14.48
C TYR A 314 19.09 0.57 15.90
N GLU A 315 20.01 0.74 16.84
CA GLU A 315 19.84 0.24 18.23
C GLU A 315 18.69 0.94 18.97
N SER A 316 18.51 2.24 18.71
CA SER A 316 17.37 3.00 19.25
C SER A 316 16.06 2.54 18.65
N LEU A 317 16.01 2.36 17.32
CA LEU A 317 14.81 1.89 16.62
C LEU A 317 14.44 0.47 17.04
N LYS A 318 15.41 -0.42 17.23
CA LYS A 318 15.19 -1.78 17.72
C LYS A 318 14.45 -1.78 19.06
N LYS A 319 14.93 -1.01 20.03
CA LYS A 319 14.27 -0.88 21.34
C LYS A 319 12.86 -0.29 21.24
N ARG A 320 12.70 0.77 20.41
CA ARG A 320 11.38 1.40 20.19
C ARG A 320 10.41 0.42 19.54
N CYS A 321 10.84 -0.36 18.56
CA CYS A 321 10.02 -1.39 17.92
C CYS A 321 9.62 -2.49 18.90
N GLU A 322 10.55 -2.97 19.72
CA GLU A 322 10.30 -3.98 20.76
C GLU A 322 9.26 -3.49 21.77
N GLN A 323 9.41 -2.26 22.24
CA GLN A 323 8.47 -1.64 23.18
C GLN A 323 7.11 -1.42 22.53
N PHE A 324 7.06 -0.89 21.31
CA PHE A 324 5.83 -0.64 20.57
C PHE A 324 5.05 -1.93 20.32
N ASP A 325 5.73 -2.98 19.84
CA ASP A 325 5.13 -4.29 19.62
C ASP A 325 4.52 -4.83 20.92
N ALA A 326 5.28 -4.80 22.02
CA ALA A 326 4.82 -5.31 23.33
C ALA A 326 3.59 -4.55 23.83
N GLU A 327 3.59 -3.21 23.75
CA GLU A 327 2.48 -2.37 24.21
C GLU A 327 1.23 -2.53 23.34
N LEU A 328 1.37 -2.53 22.00
CA LEU A 328 0.23 -2.67 21.10
C LEU A 328 -0.39 -4.07 21.22
N MET A 329 0.44 -5.11 21.27
CA MET A 329 -0.05 -6.48 21.45
C MET A 329 -0.76 -6.65 22.81
N ALA A 330 -0.32 -5.98 23.86
CA ALA A 330 -0.99 -6.01 25.16
C ALA A 330 -2.38 -5.34 25.11
N ASP A 331 -2.51 -4.18 24.46
CA ASP A 331 -3.79 -3.50 24.29
C ASP A 331 -4.75 -4.32 23.41
N LEU A 332 -4.26 -4.92 22.33
CA LEU A 332 -5.05 -5.79 21.46
C LEU A 332 -5.53 -7.05 22.22
N ARG A 333 -4.66 -7.70 23.02
CA ARG A 333 -5.05 -8.84 23.86
C ARG A 333 -6.11 -8.46 24.87
N LYS A 334 -5.96 -7.32 25.52
CA LYS A 334 -6.95 -6.81 26.47
C LYS A 334 -8.29 -6.56 25.79
N ALA A 335 -8.28 -5.94 24.60
CA ALA A 335 -9.49 -5.59 23.86
C ALA A 335 -10.21 -6.78 23.25
N GLY A 336 -9.47 -7.76 22.66
CA GLY A 336 -10.07 -8.82 21.85
C GLY A 336 -9.46 -10.23 22.00
N GLY A 337 -8.49 -10.44 22.91
CA GLY A 337 -7.82 -11.75 23.13
C GLY A 337 -6.66 -12.02 22.19
N GLU A 338 -6.03 -13.18 22.36
CA GLU A 338 -4.80 -13.52 21.64
C GLU A 338 -5.03 -13.65 20.12
N LYS A 339 -6.13 -14.28 19.68
CA LYS A 339 -6.46 -14.42 18.26
C LYS A 339 -6.62 -13.06 17.58
N TYR A 340 -7.33 -12.14 18.23
CA TYR A 340 -7.49 -10.77 17.76
C TYR A 340 -6.16 -10.01 17.75
N ALA A 341 -5.32 -10.19 18.76
CA ALA A 341 -4.03 -9.53 18.81
C ALA A 341 -3.11 -9.96 17.64
N ARG A 342 -3.08 -11.27 17.33
CA ARG A 342 -2.31 -11.77 16.17
C ARG A 342 -2.88 -11.29 14.84
N LEU A 343 -4.20 -11.26 14.68
CA LEU A 343 -4.86 -10.64 13.52
C LEU A 343 -4.47 -9.16 13.41
N GLY A 344 -4.49 -8.42 14.52
CA GLY A 344 -4.13 -7.02 14.58
C GLY A 344 -2.68 -6.75 14.16
N ALA A 345 -1.73 -7.60 14.57
CA ALA A 345 -0.34 -7.49 14.15
C ALA A 345 -0.17 -7.62 12.62
N LEU A 346 -0.85 -8.58 12.02
CA LEU A 346 -0.82 -8.78 10.56
C LEU A 346 -1.51 -7.63 9.83
N ALA A 347 -2.68 -7.19 10.30
CA ALA A 347 -3.43 -6.06 9.75
C ALA A 347 -2.64 -4.75 9.82
N TYR A 348 -1.91 -4.50 10.92
CA TYR A 348 -1.05 -3.33 11.10
C TYR A 348 -0.02 -3.20 9.98
N ARG A 349 0.70 -4.29 9.71
CA ARG A 349 1.73 -4.34 8.66
C ARG A 349 1.13 -4.08 7.29
N GLN A 350 0.05 -4.78 6.95
CA GLN A 350 -0.57 -4.70 5.64
C GLN A 350 -1.19 -3.33 5.37
N CYS A 351 -1.85 -2.74 6.35
CA CYS A 351 -2.52 -1.45 6.20
C CYS A 351 -1.53 -0.33 5.85
N PHE A 352 -0.41 -0.22 6.58
CA PHE A 352 0.61 0.78 6.25
C PHE A 352 1.34 0.49 4.93
N ALA A 353 1.54 -0.79 4.57
CA ALA A 353 2.17 -1.19 3.32
C ALA A 353 1.33 -0.89 2.07
N ALA A 354 0.06 -0.54 2.22
CA ALA A 354 -0.84 -0.27 1.11
C ALA A 354 -0.99 1.22 0.77
N GLY A 355 -0.10 2.06 1.29
CA GLY A 355 -0.09 3.49 1.03
C GLY A 355 1.29 4.11 1.06
N LYS A 356 1.39 5.37 0.67
CA LYS A 356 2.65 6.12 0.61
C LYS A 356 2.51 7.48 1.27
N PHE A 357 3.48 7.81 2.14
CA PHE A 357 3.61 9.15 2.73
C PHE A 357 4.53 10.01 1.88
N VAL A 358 4.03 11.17 1.46
CA VAL A 358 4.76 12.18 0.72
C VAL A 358 4.63 13.55 1.40
N ALA A 359 5.42 14.52 0.99
CA ALA A 359 5.34 15.88 1.52
C ALA A 359 4.63 16.81 0.53
N ASP A 360 3.75 17.67 1.05
CA ASP A 360 3.24 18.81 0.29
C ASP A 360 4.31 19.91 0.13
N ALA A 361 4.00 21.01 -0.54
CA ALA A 361 4.95 22.10 -0.78
C ALA A 361 5.41 22.82 0.50
N ASN A 362 4.68 22.69 1.62
CA ASN A 362 5.07 23.19 2.94
C ASN A 362 5.81 22.13 3.77
N GLY A 363 6.18 21.00 3.18
CA GLY A 363 6.81 19.88 3.90
C GLY A 363 5.87 19.15 4.86
N LYS A 364 4.54 19.34 4.73
CA LYS A 364 3.56 18.67 5.57
C LYS A 364 3.24 17.27 5.04
N PRO A 365 2.99 16.28 5.93
CA PRO A 365 2.71 14.93 5.49
C PRO A 365 1.32 14.84 4.85
N ILE A 366 1.28 14.28 3.65
CA ILE A 366 0.07 13.78 3.01
C ILE A 366 0.29 12.33 2.62
N SER A 367 -0.76 11.54 2.65
CA SER A 367 -0.67 10.12 2.33
C SER A 367 -1.71 9.70 1.30
N PHE A 368 -1.35 8.70 0.52
CA PHE A 368 -2.19 8.14 -0.52
C PHE A 368 -2.23 6.63 -0.37
N CYS A 369 -3.40 6.09 -0.10
CA CYS A 369 -3.61 4.65 -0.15
C CYS A 369 -3.84 4.20 -1.60
N LYS A 370 -3.48 2.95 -1.89
CA LYS A 370 -3.76 2.28 -3.15
C LYS A 370 -4.82 1.21 -2.93
N GLU A 371 -5.78 1.15 -3.79
CA GLU A 371 -6.72 0.06 -3.88
C GLU A 371 -6.07 -1.13 -4.60
N ASN A 372 -5.27 -1.89 -3.85
CA ASN A 372 -4.51 -3.02 -4.36
C ASN A 372 -5.41 -4.16 -4.82
N HIS A 373 -5.05 -4.79 -5.93
CA HIS A 373 -5.70 -5.98 -6.49
C HIS A 373 -7.21 -5.79 -6.70
N SER A 374 -7.58 -4.65 -7.24
CA SER A 374 -8.94 -4.27 -7.61
C SER A 374 -8.92 -3.47 -8.92
N ASN A 375 -9.11 -2.14 -8.85
CA ASN A 375 -9.02 -1.23 -9.99
C ASN A 375 -7.75 -0.36 -9.98
N GLY A 376 -6.96 -0.42 -8.91
CA GLY A 376 -5.74 0.36 -8.73
C GLY A 376 -5.98 1.85 -8.47
N CYS A 377 -7.16 2.27 -8.05
CA CYS A 377 -7.44 3.65 -7.69
C CYS A 377 -6.55 4.12 -6.53
N ILE A 378 -6.29 5.43 -6.47
CA ILE A 378 -5.50 6.10 -5.44
C ILE A 378 -6.38 7.04 -4.61
N GLY A 379 -6.25 6.96 -3.28
CA GLY A 379 -7.00 7.81 -2.37
C GLY A 379 -8.51 7.57 -2.46
N THR A 380 -8.93 6.33 -2.57
CA THR A 380 -10.32 5.91 -2.71
C THR A 380 -11.06 6.02 -1.39
N SER A 381 -12.20 6.68 -1.38
CA SER A 381 -12.93 7.02 -0.16
C SER A 381 -13.51 5.78 0.54
N ASP A 382 -14.11 4.84 -0.17
CA ASP A 382 -14.64 3.60 0.39
C ASP A 382 -13.54 2.59 0.79
N VAL A 383 -12.28 2.86 0.43
CA VAL A 383 -11.09 2.12 0.87
C VAL A 383 -10.45 2.76 2.11
N PHE A 384 -10.28 4.08 2.13
CA PHE A 384 -9.73 4.72 3.33
C PHE A 384 -10.72 4.80 4.49
N TYR A 385 -12.03 4.71 4.25
CA TYR A 385 -13.03 4.66 5.32
C TYR A 385 -12.84 3.43 6.22
N PRO A 386 -12.79 2.19 5.72
CA PRO A 386 -12.46 1.04 6.56
C PRO A 386 -11.01 1.02 7.05
N MET A 387 -10.06 1.65 6.34
CA MET A 387 -8.68 1.84 6.80
C MET A 387 -8.57 2.74 8.03
N ALA A 388 -9.45 3.74 8.12
CA ALA A 388 -9.33 4.87 9.05
C ALA A 388 -9.18 4.51 10.53
N PRO A 389 -9.79 3.46 11.10
CA PRO A 389 -9.60 3.13 12.51
C PRO A 389 -8.14 3.00 12.95
N GLN A 390 -7.26 2.41 12.11
CA GLN A 390 -5.83 2.35 12.42
C GLN A 390 -5.19 3.75 12.45
N PHE A 391 -5.49 4.59 11.49
CA PHE A 391 -4.96 5.95 11.40
C PHE A 391 -5.48 6.86 12.51
N LEU A 392 -6.77 6.76 12.84
CA LEU A 392 -7.40 7.47 13.97
C LEU A 392 -6.80 7.05 15.31
N LEU A 393 -6.54 5.77 15.51
CA LEU A 393 -5.96 5.28 16.77
C LEU A 393 -4.61 5.95 17.05
N PHE A 394 -3.77 6.10 16.03
CA PHE A 394 -2.40 6.58 16.21
C PHE A 394 -2.22 8.09 16.06
N GLY A 395 -3.27 8.85 15.79
CA GLY A 395 -3.25 10.28 15.99
C GLY A 395 -3.78 11.14 14.85
N PRO A 396 -3.98 12.43 15.15
CA PRO A 396 -4.66 13.35 14.24
C PRO A 396 -3.85 13.63 12.95
N THR A 397 -2.53 13.69 13.03
CA THR A 397 -1.71 13.89 11.82
C THR A 397 -1.90 12.77 10.81
N LEU A 398 -1.87 11.51 11.26
CA LEU A 398 -2.12 10.36 10.41
C LEU A 398 -3.52 10.40 9.81
N ALA A 399 -4.55 10.61 10.63
CA ALA A 399 -5.94 10.67 10.19
C ALA A 399 -6.20 11.80 9.18
N LYS A 400 -5.57 12.95 9.36
CA LYS A 400 -5.69 14.10 8.44
C LYS A 400 -4.88 13.91 7.16
N SER A 401 -3.76 13.19 7.21
CA SER A 401 -2.83 13.09 6.08
C SER A 401 -3.45 12.52 4.80
N PHE A 402 -4.35 11.56 4.90
CA PHE A 402 -5.04 11.02 3.73
C PHE A 402 -6.29 11.82 3.33
N LEU A 403 -6.91 12.54 4.27
CA LEU A 403 -8.08 13.38 3.99
C LEU A 403 -7.70 14.69 3.28
N VAL A 404 -6.56 15.29 3.63
CA VAL A 404 -6.16 16.59 3.06
C VAL A 404 -6.10 16.57 1.54
N PRO A 405 -5.37 15.66 0.86
CA PRO A 405 -5.31 15.68 -0.60
C PRO A 405 -6.69 15.40 -1.23
N PHE A 406 -7.49 14.54 -0.61
CA PHE A 406 -8.84 14.25 -1.05
C PHE A 406 -9.76 15.47 -0.93
N MET A 407 -9.77 16.10 0.23
CA MET A 407 -10.62 17.28 0.49
C MET A 407 -10.20 18.50 -0.32
N ASN A 408 -8.91 18.71 -0.54
CA ASN A 408 -8.44 19.76 -1.43
C ASN A 408 -8.99 19.60 -2.85
N TYR A 409 -9.05 18.36 -3.35
CA TYR A 409 -9.67 18.07 -4.64
C TYR A 409 -11.19 18.25 -4.60
N ALA A 410 -11.86 17.66 -3.61
CA ALA A 410 -13.32 17.71 -3.47
C ALA A 410 -13.88 19.13 -3.26
N ALA A 411 -13.09 20.01 -2.62
CA ALA A 411 -13.44 21.41 -2.41
C ALA A 411 -13.03 22.35 -3.56
N SER A 412 -12.35 21.83 -4.58
CA SER A 412 -11.92 22.62 -5.74
C SER A 412 -13.05 22.80 -6.76
N GLU A 413 -12.86 23.75 -7.70
CA GLU A 413 -13.80 23.98 -8.82
C GLU A 413 -13.91 22.79 -9.80
N ARG A 414 -12.98 21.82 -9.71
CA ARG A 414 -12.99 20.61 -10.54
C ARG A 414 -14.14 19.69 -10.17
N TRP A 415 -14.40 19.51 -8.84
CA TRP A 415 -15.49 18.65 -8.38
C TRP A 415 -16.79 19.42 -8.25
N LYS A 416 -17.66 19.30 -9.24
CA LYS A 416 -18.89 20.10 -9.35
C LYS A 416 -20.11 19.47 -8.71
N PHE A 417 -20.05 18.16 -8.40
CA PHE A 417 -21.20 17.43 -7.87
C PHE A 417 -21.52 17.81 -6.42
N PRO A 418 -22.77 17.60 -5.96
CA PRO A 418 -23.19 17.97 -4.61
C PRO A 418 -22.79 16.95 -3.54
N PHE A 419 -22.10 15.87 -3.91
CA PHE A 419 -21.67 14.76 -3.07
C PHE A 419 -20.14 14.59 -3.14
N ALA A 420 -19.58 13.68 -2.31
CA ALA A 420 -18.14 13.44 -2.27
C ALA A 420 -17.66 12.59 -3.47
N PRO A 421 -16.43 12.83 -3.98
CA PRO A 421 -15.82 12.00 -5.00
C PRO A 421 -15.49 10.59 -4.47
N HIS A 422 -15.29 9.65 -5.39
CA HIS A 422 -14.86 8.29 -5.06
C HIS A 422 -13.35 8.18 -4.86
N ASP A 423 -12.53 8.71 -5.78
CA ASP A 423 -11.07 8.56 -5.78
C ASP A 423 -10.35 9.83 -6.27
N LEU A 424 -9.02 9.76 -6.28
CA LEU A 424 -8.15 10.82 -6.80
C LEU A 424 -7.49 10.47 -8.13
N GLY A 425 -7.72 9.28 -8.69
CA GLY A 425 -7.08 8.84 -9.92
C GLY A 425 -6.66 7.36 -9.88
N THR A 426 -5.68 7.01 -10.70
CA THR A 426 -5.06 5.66 -10.73
C THR A 426 -3.63 5.72 -10.20
N TYR A 427 -3.30 4.86 -9.21
CA TYR A 427 -1.99 4.85 -8.57
C TYR A 427 -0.83 4.69 -9.57
N PRO A 428 0.25 5.50 -9.48
CA PRO A 428 0.57 6.51 -8.48
C PRO A 428 0.13 7.95 -8.84
N HIS A 429 -0.83 8.13 -9.76
CA HIS A 429 -1.28 9.41 -10.26
C HIS A 429 -2.59 9.85 -9.59
N ALA A 430 -2.49 10.77 -8.64
CA ALA A 430 -3.63 11.42 -7.98
C ALA A 430 -4.00 12.73 -8.71
N ASN A 431 -4.56 12.62 -9.92
CA ASN A 431 -4.79 13.74 -10.83
C ASN A 431 -6.28 14.07 -11.08
N GLY A 432 -7.19 13.52 -10.28
CA GLY A 432 -8.65 13.64 -10.38
C GLY A 432 -9.33 12.29 -10.56
N GLN A 433 -10.59 12.19 -10.16
CA GLN A 433 -11.36 10.96 -10.15
C GLN A 433 -11.43 10.30 -11.52
N VAL A 434 -11.26 8.97 -11.51
CA VAL A 434 -11.36 8.13 -12.73
C VAL A 434 -12.53 7.14 -12.67
N TYR A 435 -12.98 6.76 -11.48
CA TYR A 435 -14.06 5.80 -11.30
C TYR A 435 -15.41 6.35 -11.75
N GLY A 436 -16.33 5.46 -12.19
CA GLY A 436 -17.66 5.83 -12.63
C GLY A 436 -17.64 6.87 -13.77
N GLY A 437 -18.45 7.90 -13.65
CA GLY A 437 -18.50 9.01 -14.60
C GLY A 437 -17.33 9.99 -14.54
N GLY A 438 -16.36 9.76 -13.63
CA GLY A 438 -15.24 10.68 -13.38
C GLY A 438 -15.71 12.06 -12.97
N GLU A 439 -15.13 13.11 -13.54
CA GLU A 439 -15.54 14.50 -13.31
C GLU A 439 -16.66 14.98 -14.28
N ARG A 440 -17.15 14.10 -15.16
CA ARG A 440 -17.99 14.50 -16.30
C ARG A 440 -19.49 14.32 -16.07
N ASN A 441 -19.89 13.26 -15.37
CA ASN A 441 -21.30 12.95 -15.14
C ASN A 441 -21.51 12.12 -13.87
N GLU A 442 -22.76 11.94 -13.44
CA GLU A 442 -23.12 11.21 -12.22
C GLU A 442 -23.27 9.69 -12.45
N ARG A 443 -22.96 9.19 -13.63
CA ARG A 443 -23.11 7.78 -13.96
C ARG A 443 -22.17 6.94 -13.13
N ASP A 444 -22.71 5.88 -12.52
CA ASP A 444 -21.99 4.91 -11.69
C ASP A 444 -21.22 5.55 -10.50
N GLN A 445 -21.64 6.74 -10.05
CA GLN A 445 -21.13 7.37 -8.84
C GLN A 445 -21.70 6.70 -7.59
N MET A 446 -21.07 6.92 -6.42
CA MET A 446 -21.47 6.38 -5.13
C MET A 446 -21.81 7.50 -4.12
N PRO A 447 -22.83 8.33 -4.41
CA PRO A 447 -22.99 9.63 -3.76
C PRO A 447 -23.29 9.58 -2.26
N VAL A 448 -24.16 8.67 -1.80
CA VAL A 448 -24.49 8.51 -0.38
C VAL A 448 -23.37 7.84 0.37
N GLU A 449 -22.74 6.83 -0.26
CA GLU A 449 -21.62 6.07 0.29
C GLU A 449 -20.46 7.00 0.65
N GLU A 450 -19.94 7.72 -0.34
CA GLU A 450 -18.73 8.52 -0.16
C GLU A 450 -18.98 9.73 0.74
N THR A 451 -20.13 10.36 0.61
CA THR A 451 -20.51 11.50 1.45
C THR A 451 -20.65 11.11 2.92
N GLY A 452 -21.25 9.94 3.18
CA GLY A 452 -21.37 9.39 4.53
C GLY A 452 -20.00 9.08 5.15
N ASN A 453 -19.09 8.47 4.37
CA ASN A 453 -17.73 8.17 4.78
C ASN A 453 -17.02 9.42 5.32
N LEU A 454 -17.05 10.51 4.55
CA LEU A 454 -16.33 11.72 4.90
C LEU A 454 -16.92 12.42 6.14
N LEU A 455 -18.24 12.58 6.22
CA LEU A 455 -18.86 13.23 7.39
C LEU A 455 -18.57 12.45 8.67
N ILE A 456 -18.59 11.13 8.65
CA ILE A 456 -18.24 10.27 9.78
C ILE A 456 -16.77 10.47 10.18
N LEU A 457 -15.84 10.46 9.22
CA LEU A 457 -14.42 10.62 9.50
C LEU A 457 -14.07 11.99 10.06
N PHE A 458 -14.71 13.07 9.57
CA PHE A 458 -14.56 14.40 10.15
C PHE A 458 -15.11 14.44 11.58
N GLY A 459 -16.24 13.77 11.84
CA GLY A 459 -16.76 13.59 13.20
C GLY A 459 -15.80 12.85 14.13
N ALA A 460 -15.11 11.82 13.61
CA ALA A 460 -14.14 11.04 14.38
C ALA A 460 -12.87 11.86 14.72
N ILE A 461 -12.37 12.66 13.79
CA ILE A 461 -11.25 13.57 14.04
C ILE A 461 -11.64 14.61 15.08
N ALA A 462 -12.83 15.21 14.95
CA ALA A 462 -13.32 16.19 15.91
C ALA A 462 -13.52 15.59 17.31
N GLN A 463 -13.98 14.34 17.41
CA GLN A 463 -14.07 13.59 18.66
C GLN A 463 -12.69 13.40 19.30
N MET A 464 -11.70 13.04 18.52
CA MET A 464 -10.32 12.80 18.97
C MET A 464 -9.65 14.09 19.44
N GLU A 465 -9.84 15.20 18.73
CA GLU A 465 -9.20 16.49 19.02
C GLU A 465 -10.01 17.35 20.03
N GLY A 466 -11.29 17.06 20.21
CA GLY A 466 -12.18 17.86 21.06
C GLY A 466 -12.58 19.21 20.46
N ASN A 467 -12.33 19.42 19.16
CA ASN A 467 -12.69 20.63 18.40
C ASN A 467 -13.00 20.28 16.94
N ALA A 468 -13.52 21.24 16.18
CA ALA A 468 -13.84 21.07 14.77
C ALA A 468 -13.00 21.98 13.85
N ASP A 469 -11.78 22.34 14.25
CA ASP A 469 -10.92 23.26 13.50
C ASP A 469 -10.54 22.69 12.13
N PHE A 470 -10.22 21.40 12.05
CA PHE A 470 -9.92 20.74 10.78
C PHE A 470 -11.15 20.73 9.84
N ALA A 471 -12.34 20.45 10.37
CA ALA A 471 -13.58 20.56 9.58
C ALA A 471 -13.83 21.98 9.10
N GLY A 472 -13.41 22.98 9.86
CA GLY A 472 -13.49 24.40 9.52
C GLY A 472 -12.78 24.75 8.21
N LEU A 473 -11.71 24.06 7.85
CA LEU A 473 -10.98 24.28 6.58
C LEU A 473 -11.84 23.95 5.34
N TYR A 474 -12.79 23.05 5.47
CA TYR A 474 -13.62 22.53 4.38
C TYR A 474 -15.13 22.73 4.63
N TRP A 475 -15.48 23.68 5.48
CA TRP A 475 -16.83 23.80 6.04
C TRP A 475 -17.92 23.88 4.98
N ALA A 476 -17.76 24.72 3.96
CA ALA A 476 -18.74 24.87 2.89
C ALA A 476 -19.01 23.56 2.14
N THR A 477 -17.98 22.76 1.93
CA THR A 477 -18.09 21.43 1.30
C THR A 477 -18.84 20.45 2.21
N LEU A 478 -18.49 20.41 3.49
CA LEU A 478 -19.15 19.53 4.46
C LEU A 478 -20.63 19.90 4.65
N GLU A 479 -20.95 21.19 4.68
CA GLU A 479 -22.33 21.67 4.75
C GLU A 479 -23.16 21.30 3.52
N LYS A 480 -22.57 21.47 2.32
CA LYS A 480 -23.18 21.03 1.06
C LYS A 480 -23.47 19.51 1.09
N TRP A 481 -22.52 18.71 1.56
CA TRP A 481 -22.66 17.26 1.68
C TRP A 481 -23.68 16.82 2.71
N ALA A 482 -23.75 17.51 3.85
CA ALA A 482 -24.80 17.26 4.85
C ALA A 482 -26.19 17.57 4.27
N GLY A 483 -26.31 18.66 3.48
CA GLY A 483 -27.52 18.97 2.72
C GLY A 483 -27.92 17.89 1.73
N TYR A 484 -26.95 17.28 1.05
CA TYR A 484 -27.19 16.14 0.15
C TYR A 484 -27.71 14.92 0.90
N LEU A 485 -27.06 14.51 2.01
CA LEU A 485 -27.53 13.38 2.81
C LEU A 485 -28.90 13.64 3.45
N LYS A 486 -29.20 14.88 3.85
CA LYS A 486 -30.53 15.27 4.32
C LYS A 486 -31.61 14.99 3.28
N ALA A 487 -31.33 15.23 2.01
CA ALA A 487 -32.26 15.07 0.90
C ALA A 487 -32.35 13.63 0.37
N LYS A 488 -31.21 12.91 0.31
CA LYS A 488 -31.06 11.66 -0.43
C LYS A 488 -30.59 10.46 0.42
N GLY A 489 -30.18 10.67 1.67
CA GLY A 489 -29.48 9.65 2.43
C GLY A 489 -30.38 8.62 3.13
N PHE A 490 -31.63 8.96 3.47
CA PHE A 490 -32.48 8.04 4.20
C PHE A 490 -32.91 6.82 3.38
N ASP A 491 -33.32 7.02 2.16
CA ASP A 491 -33.70 5.95 1.23
C ASP A 491 -32.84 6.07 -0.04
N PRO A 492 -31.63 5.45 -0.05
CA PRO A 492 -30.69 5.65 -1.14
C PRO A 492 -31.20 5.10 -2.47
N GLU A 493 -31.00 5.90 -3.52
CA GLU A 493 -31.27 5.47 -4.89
C GLU A 493 -30.33 4.32 -5.30
N ASN A 494 -30.56 3.72 -6.47
CA ASN A 494 -29.75 2.63 -7.00
C ASN A 494 -28.32 3.08 -7.25
N GLN A 495 -27.40 2.64 -6.41
CA GLN A 495 -25.96 2.93 -6.45
C GLN A 495 -25.16 1.76 -5.91
N LEU A 496 -23.87 1.76 -6.18
CA LEU A 496 -22.92 0.92 -5.45
C LEU A 496 -22.68 1.48 -4.03
N CYS A 497 -22.20 0.64 -3.15
CA CYS A 497 -21.71 0.97 -1.82
C CYS A 497 -20.64 -0.04 -1.44
N THR A 498 -20.08 0.02 -0.25
CA THR A 498 -18.99 -0.91 0.16
C THR A 498 -19.41 -2.39 0.28
N ASP A 499 -20.65 -2.72 0.01
CA ASP A 499 -21.14 -4.08 -0.24
C ASP A 499 -21.49 -4.33 -1.72
N ASP A 500 -20.86 -3.59 -2.62
CA ASP A 500 -21.09 -3.54 -4.07
C ASP A 500 -20.73 -4.83 -4.80
N PHE A 501 -19.99 -5.73 -4.17
CA PHE A 501 -19.59 -7.03 -4.74
C PHE A 501 -20.79 -7.88 -5.20
N ALA A 502 -21.97 -7.60 -4.68
CA ALA A 502 -23.22 -8.19 -5.13
C ALA A 502 -24.01 -7.28 -6.10
N GLY A 503 -23.43 -6.16 -6.53
CA GLY A 503 -24.00 -5.22 -7.51
C GLY A 503 -24.76 -4.05 -6.89
N HIS A 504 -25.23 -3.16 -7.76
CA HIS A 504 -26.03 -1.99 -7.38
C HIS A 504 -27.29 -2.40 -6.62
N LEU A 505 -27.64 -1.60 -5.61
CA LEU A 505 -28.83 -1.82 -4.79
C LEU A 505 -29.46 -0.48 -4.38
N ALA A 506 -30.73 -0.32 -4.70
CA ALA A 506 -31.55 0.75 -4.14
C ALA A 506 -32.10 0.35 -2.77
N HIS A 507 -32.55 1.33 -1.99
CA HIS A 507 -33.20 1.13 -0.69
C HIS A 507 -32.33 0.43 0.36
N ASN A 508 -30.98 0.51 0.22
CA ASN A 508 -30.02 -0.19 1.08
C ASN A 508 -30.08 0.32 2.53
N VAL A 509 -30.45 -0.56 3.44
CA VAL A 509 -30.65 -0.25 4.85
C VAL A 509 -29.34 0.10 5.59
N ASN A 510 -28.24 -0.59 5.28
CA ASN A 510 -26.95 -0.29 5.91
C ASN A 510 -26.33 1.01 5.38
N LEU A 511 -26.56 1.34 4.10
CA LEU A 511 -26.17 2.61 3.51
C LEU A 511 -26.97 3.78 4.09
N SER A 512 -28.28 3.58 4.30
CA SER A 512 -29.14 4.51 5.05
C SER A 512 -28.60 4.78 6.46
N ALA A 513 -28.20 3.73 7.19
CA ALA A 513 -27.61 3.89 8.52
C ALA A 513 -26.32 4.74 8.47
N LYS A 514 -25.47 4.56 7.46
CA LYS A 514 -24.28 5.41 7.23
C LYS A 514 -24.66 6.89 7.07
N ALA A 515 -25.64 7.17 6.23
CA ALA A 515 -26.12 8.53 6.01
C ALA A 515 -26.66 9.18 7.28
N ILE A 516 -27.46 8.45 8.07
CA ILE A 516 -28.02 8.90 9.35
C ILE A 516 -26.88 9.25 10.32
N ILE A 517 -25.88 8.39 10.44
CA ILE A 517 -24.71 8.62 11.30
C ILE A 517 -23.89 9.80 10.80
N GLY A 518 -23.72 9.95 9.47
CA GLY A 518 -23.08 11.10 8.85
C GLY A 518 -23.76 12.42 9.20
N LEU A 519 -25.09 12.46 9.17
CA LEU A 519 -25.88 13.62 9.61
C LEU A 519 -25.71 13.91 11.11
N GLY A 520 -25.70 12.87 11.96
CA GLY A 520 -25.43 13.01 13.38
C GLY A 520 -24.02 13.54 13.66
N ALA A 521 -23.02 13.05 12.92
CA ALA A 521 -21.65 13.53 12.98
C ALA A 521 -21.54 14.99 12.57
N PHE A 522 -22.26 15.41 11.51
CA PHE A 522 -22.31 16.82 11.11
C PHE A 522 -22.97 17.69 12.19
N GLY A 523 -24.05 17.24 12.81
CA GLY A 523 -24.67 17.92 13.96
C GLY A 523 -23.67 18.14 15.10
N LYS A 524 -22.84 17.14 15.41
CA LYS A 524 -21.75 17.26 16.39
C LYS A 524 -20.68 18.26 15.96
N LEU A 525 -20.31 18.31 14.69
CA LEU A 525 -19.37 19.31 14.15
C LEU A 525 -19.94 20.73 14.30
N CYS A 526 -21.23 20.92 14.03
CA CYS A 526 -21.91 22.21 14.24
C CYS A 526 -21.86 22.64 15.70
N ASP A 527 -22.10 21.70 16.65
CA ASP A 527 -22.05 21.97 18.08
C ASP A 527 -20.66 22.43 18.54
N LEU A 528 -19.61 21.71 18.12
CA LEU A 528 -18.22 22.06 18.41
C LEU A 528 -17.78 23.39 17.80
N ARG A 529 -18.41 23.82 16.70
CA ARG A 529 -18.17 25.13 16.08
C ARG A 529 -19.01 26.27 16.68
N GLY A 530 -19.92 25.96 17.59
CA GLY A 530 -20.80 26.92 18.23
C GLY A 530 -22.07 27.27 17.43
N ASP A 531 -22.30 26.63 16.26
CA ASP A 531 -23.58 26.78 15.52
C ASP A 531 -24.67 25.90 16.17
N LYS A 532 -25.18 26.37 17.29
CA LYS A 532 -26.17 25.63 18.09
C LYS A 532 -27.48 25.39 17.33
N ALA A 533 -27.88 26.29 16.42
CA ALA A 533 -29.09 26.12 15.62
C ALA A 533 -28.99 24.92 14.68
N LYS A 534 -27.93 24.85 13.89
CA LYS A 534 -27.68 23.71 12.99
C LYS A 534 -27.37 22.43 13.78
N ALA A 535 -26.67 22.53 14.90
CA ALA A 535 -26.42 21.37 15.76
C ALA A 535 -27.74 20.73 16.23
N VAL A 536 -28.71 21.51 16.68
CA VAL A 536 -30.04 21.02 17.06
C VAL A 536 -30.79 20.46 15.84
N GLU A 537 -30.80 21.18 14.72
CA GLU A 537 -31.46 20.75 13.47
C GLU A 537 -30.99 19.36 13.02
N TYR A 538 -29.68 19.20 12.80
CA TYR A 538 -29.12 17.95 12.27
C TYR A 538 -29.15 16.80 13.27
N SER A 539 -28.94 17.07 14.55
CA SER A 539 -29.07 16.05 15.62
C SER A 539 -30.54 15.55 15.76
N LYS A 540 -31.51 16.44 15.64
CA LYS A 540 -32.93 16.08 15.64
C LYS A 540 -33.29 15.27 14.40
N LEU A 541 -32.85 15.71 13.21
CA LEU A 541 -33.08 15.01 11.96
C LEU A 541 -32.49 13.59 11.99
N ALA A 542 -31.24 13.44 12.46
CA ALA A 542 -30.59 12.14 12.58
C ALA A 542 -31.36 11.20 13.51
N LYS A 543 -31.87 11.70 14.63
CA LYS A 543 -32.73 10.93 15.57
C LYS A 543 -34.06 10.52 14.94
N GLU A 544 -34.71 11.43 14.22
CA GLU A 544 -35.97 11.15 13.50
C GLU A 544 -35.74 10.08 12.42
N PHE A 545 -34.67 10.20 11.65
CA PHE A 545 -34.31 9.20 10.64
C PHE A 545 -33.94 7.86 11.28
N ALA A 546 -33.19 7.84 12.39
CA ALA A 546 -32.89 6.60 13.10
C ALA A 546 -34.15 5.89 13.63
N ALA A 547 -35.08 6.64 14.23
CA ALA A 547 -36.34 6.09 14.72
C ALA A 547 -37.19 5.52 13.56
N ARG A 548 -37.25 6.23 12.44
CA ARG A 548 -37.88 5.78 11.22
C ARG A 548 -37.21 4.53 10.64
N TRP A 549 -35.87 4.51 10.57
CA TRP A 549 -35.09 3.37 10.12
C TRP A 549 -35.38 2.10 10.94
N VAL A 550 -35.39 2.22 12.28
CA VAL A 550 -35.71 1.09 13.19
C VAL A 550 -37.08 0.50 12.89
N LYS A 551 -38.05 1.35 12.57
CA LYS A 551 -39.42 0.91 12.24
C LYS A 551 -39.51 0.26 10.85
N GLU A 552 -38.94 0.90 9.84
CA GLU A 552 -39.12 0.51 8.42
C GLU A 552 -38.21 -0.65 7.99
N ALA A 553 -37.02 -0.77 8.60
CA ALA A 553 -36.10 -1.86 8.32
C ALA A 553 -36.36 -3.13 9.14
N ALA A 554 -37.23 -3.09 10.17
CA ALA A 554 -37.47 -4.22 11.04
C ALA A 554 -38.08 -5.42 10.28
N ASP A 555 -37.58 -6.63 10.57
CA ASP A 555 -38.05 -7.87 9.97
C ASP A 555 -37.90 -9.04 10.96
N GLY A 556 -38.88 -9.17 11.84
CA GLY A 556 -38.90 -10.21 12.87
C GLY A 556 -37.73 -10.10 13.82
N ASP A 557 -36.76 -11.02 13.75
CA ASP A 557 -35.59 -11.10 14.63
C ASP A 557 -34.34 -10.40 14.10
N HIS A 558 -34.43 -9.66 13.00
CA HIS A 558 -33.31 -8.94 12.37
C HIS A 558 -33.79 -7.66 11.64
N PHE A 559 -32.87 -6.97 10.91
CA PHE A 559 -33.21 -5.85 10.02
C PHE A 559 -32.81 -6.19 8.57
N ARG A 560 -33.64 -5.73 7.63
CA ARG A 560 -33.55 -6.03 6.20
C ARG A 560 -32.22 -5.58 5.57
N LEU A 561 -31.89 -6.15 4.41
CA LEU A 561 -30.88 -5.66 3.49
C LEU A 561 -31.33 -4.37 2.81
N ALA A 562 -32.59 -4.36 2.31
CA ALA A 562 -33.20 -3.20 1.66
C ALA A 562 -34.61 -3.00 2.19
N PHE A 563 -35.09 -1.74 2.32
CA PHE A 563 -36.38 -1.40 2.93
C PHE A 563 -37.58 -2.09 2.26
N ASP A 564 -37.50 -2.28 0.94
CA ASP A 564 -38.53 -2.90 0.11
C ASP A 564 -38.43 -4.42 0.00
N ARG A 565 -37.46 -5.08 0.68
CA ARG A 565 -37.20 -6.52 0.54
C ARG A 565 -37.33 -7.28 1.87
N PRO A 566 -38.55 -7.66 2.27
CA PRO A 566 -38.71 -8.49 3.45
C PRO A 566 -38.06 -9.87 3.31
N GLY A 567 -37.63 -10.48 4.40
CA GLY A 567 -36.94 -11.77 4.45
C GLY A 567 -35.45 -11.68 4.05
N THR A 568 -34.90 -10.46 3.88
CA THR A 568 -33.49 -10.23 3.56
C THR A 568 -32.74 -9.64 4.75
N TRP A 569 -31.43 -9.86 4.80
CA TRP A 569 -30.57 -9.34 5.86
C TRP A 569 -29.19 -8.97 5.32
N SER A 570 -28.47 -8.10 6.04
CA SER A 570 -27.06 -7.78 5.78
C SER A 570 -26.36 -7.44 7.09
N GLN A 571 -25.03 -7.46 7.10
CA GLN A 571 -24.24 -6.90 8.20
C GLN A 571 -24.51 -5.40 8.32
N LYS A 572 -24.76 -4.91 9.52
CA LYS A 572 -25.02 -3.48 9.82
C LYS A 572 -23.76 -2.81 10.38
N TYR A 573 -22.62 -3.07 9.75
CA TYR A 573 -21.29 -2.65 10.22
C TYR A 573 -21.15 -1.14 10.40
N ASN A 574 -21.87 -0.31 9.66
CA ASN A 574 -21.79 1.13 9.81
C ASN A 574 -22.28 1.63 11.19
N LEU A 575 -23.13 0.88 11.90
CA LEU A 575 -23.67 1.25 13.21
C LEU A 575 -22.60 1.44 14.29
N ILE A 576 -21.38 0.92 14.10
CA ILE A 576 -20.28 1.11 15.07
C ILE A 576 -19.98 2.58 15.34
N TRP A 577 -20.09 3.42 14.33
CA TRP A 577 -19.78 4.84 14.43
C TRP A 577 -20.76 5.62 15.28
N ASP A 578 -22.01 5.17 15.41
CA ASP A 578 -22.97 5.76 16.35
C ASP A 578 -22.43 5.74 17.80
N ARG A 579 -21.81 4.61 18.19
CA ARG A 579 -21.19 4.41 19.50
C ARG A 579 -19.82 5.05 19.63
N ILE A 580 -18.97 4.88 18.64
CA ILE A 580 -17.61 5.47 18.64
C ILE A 580 -17.68 7.00 18.74
N LEU A 581 -18.66 7.62 18.08
CA LEU A 581 -18.86 9.08 18.09
C LEU A 581 -19.77 9.58 19.21
N ASP A 582 -20.29 8.70 20.07
CA ASP A 582 -21.21 9.02 21.17
C ASP A 582 -22.47 9.76 20.70
N LEU A 583 -23.01 9.42 19.50
CA LEU A 583 -24.19 10.07 18.93
C LEU A 583 -25.49 9.58 19.55
N ASN A 584 -25.55 8.30 19.94
CA ASN A 584 -26.69 7.64 20.57
C ASN A 584 -28.00 7.79 19.76
N LEU A 585 -27.93 7.51 18.47
CA LEU A 585 -29.04 7.60 17.52
C LEU A 585 -29.88 6.32 17.53
N PHE A 586 -29.20 5.15 17.54
CA PHE A 586 -29.83 3.86 17.48
C PHE A 586 -29.96 3.21 18.88
N PRO A 587 -31.11 2.65 19.22
CA PRO A 587 -31.27 1.89 20.47
C PRO A 587 -30.31 0.70 20.55
N ALA A 588 -29.79 0.39 21.74
CA ALA A 588 -28.91 -0.76 21.97
C ALA A 588 -29.57 -2.11 21.54
N GLU A 589 -30.89 -2.16 21.54
CA GLU A 589 -31.71 -3.28 21.06
C GLU A 589 -31.39 -3.66 19.60
N VAL A 590 -31.10 -2.68 18.73
CA VAL A 590 -30.75 -2.92 17.32
C VAL A 590 -29.48 -3.78 17.25
N ALA A 591 -28.42 -3.39 17.94
CA ALA A 591 -27.17 -4.15 17.95
C ALA A 591 -27.33 -5.55 18.57
N ARG A 592 -28.10 -5.66 19.66
CA ARG A 592 -28.36 -6.95 20.32
C ARG A 592 -29.12 -7.91 19.41
N LYS A 593 -30.18 -7.43 18.77
CA LYS A 593 -31.02 -8.21 17.87
C LYS A 593 -30.24 -8.72 16.64
N GLU A 594 -29.47 -7.84 15.99
CA GLU A 594 -28.61 -8.20 14.89
C GLU A 594 -27.55 -9.23 15.31
N MET A 595 -26.91 -9.06 16.46
CA MET A 595 -25.91 -10.01 16.93
C MET A 595 -26.46 -11.38 17.23
N GLU A 596 -27.64 -11.48 17.84
CA GLU A 596 -28.33 -12.74 18.08
C GLU A 596 -28.64 -13.48 16.75
N PHE A 597 -29.04 -12.72 15.72
CA PHE A 597 -29.30 -13.24 14.39
C PHE A 597 -27.99 -13.68 13.69
N TYR A 598 -26.93 -12.85 13.71
CA TYR A 598 -25.65 -13.13 13.08
C TYR A 598 -24.97 -14.39 13.62
N ARG A 599 -25.00 -14.59 14.95
CA ARG A 599 -24.43 -15.78 15.58
C ARG A 599 -25.10 -17.09 15.12
N LYS A 600 -26.38 -17.05 14.72
CA LYS A 600 -27.11 -18.21 14.18
C LYS A 600 -26.83 -18.41 12.68
N THR A 601 -26.46 -17.33 11.98
CA THR A 601 -26.39 -17.30 10.52
C THR A 601 -24.97 -17.51 9.98
N GLN A 602 -23.93 -17.28 10.80
CA GLN A 602 -22.56 -17.39 10.35
C GLN A 602 -22.17 -18.82 9.91
N ASN A 603 -21.28 -18.88 8.91
CA ASN A 603 -20.70 -20.12 8.39
C ASN A 603 -19.38 -20.47 9.13
N THR A 604 -18.73 -21.55 8.69
CA THR A 604 -17.49 -22.07 9.30
C THR A 604 -16.37 -21.03 9.42
N TYR A 605 -16.26 -20.13 8.46
CA TYR A 605 -15.19 -19.12 8.38
C TYR A 605 -15.71 -17.68 8.53
N GLY A 606 -16.91 -17.49 9.01
CA GLY A 606 -17.46 -16.19 9.38
C GLY A 606 -18.87 -15.95 8.87
N LEU A 607 -19.35 -14.74 9.18
CA LEU A 607 -20.65 -14.25 8.78
C LEU A 607 -20.60 -13.78 7.32
N PRO A 608 -21.50 -14.27 6.43
CA PRO A 608 -21.64 -13.67 5.09
C PRO A 608 -21.97 -12.18 5.18
N LEU A 609 -21.67 -11.43 4.13
CA LEU A 609 -21.93 -9.99 4.08
C LEU A 609 -23.45 -9.71 4.14
N ASP A 610 -24.21 -10.49 3.43
CA ASP A 610 -25.67 -10.48 3.37
C ASP A 610 -26.21 -11.82 2.83
N ASN A 611 -27.52 -11.91 2.64
CA ASN A 611 -28.18 -13.14 2.16
C ASN A 611 -28.04 -13.40 0.66
N ARG A 612 -27.39 -12.54 -0.12
CA ARG A 612 -27.25 -12.70 -1.58
C ARG A 612 -26.13 -13.68 -1.95
N LYS A 613 -25.07 -13.78 -1.15
CA LYS A 613 -23.88 -14.61 -1.39
C LYS A 613 -23.29 -15.14 -0.09
N ASP A 614 -22.44 -16.18 -0.21
CA ASP A 614 -21.76 -16.80 0.94
C ASP A 614 -20.39 -16.16 1.27
N TYR A 615 -19.98 -15.15 0.55
CA TYR A 615 -18.73 -14.45 0.84
C TYR A 615 -18.91 -13.32 1.85
N THR A 616 -17.79 -12.86 2.37
CA THR A 616 -17.74 -11.77 3.34
C THR A 616 -16.53 -10.86 3.12
N LYS A 617 -16.50 -9.77 3.90
CA LYS A 617 -15.37 -8.84 4.01
C LYS A 617 -14.83 -8.86 5.44
N LEU A 618 -13.51 -9.08 5.57
CA LEU A 618 -12.84 -9.21 6.86
C LEU A 618 -12.98 -7.96 7.73
N ASP A 619 -12.82 -6.78 7.13
CA ASP A 619 -13.01 -5.48 7.77
C ASP A 619 -14.43 -5.32 8.32
N TRP A 620 -15.46 -5.67 7.53
CA TRP A 620 -16.86 -5.53 7.95
C TRP A 620 -17.28 -6.53 9.02
N ILE A 621 -16.81 -7.79 8.96
CA ILE A 621 -17.04 -8.73 10.07
C ILE A 621 -16.40 -8.21 11.35
N THR A 622 -15.18 -7.70 11.26
CA THR A 622 -14.46 -7.18 12.43
C THR A 622 -15.21 -6.00 13.04
N TRP A 623 -15.77 -5.09 12.22
CA TRP A 623 -16.61 -4.01 12.72
C TRP A 623 -17.89 -4.55 13.33
N THR A 624 -18.58 -5.45 12.63
CA THR A 624 -19.81 -6.09 13.11
C THR A 624 -19.60 -6.78 14.46
N ALA A 625 -18.45 -7.42 14.68
CA ALA A 625 -18.11 -8.05 15.95
C ALA A 625 -18.10 -7.07 17.14
N THR A 626 -17.90 -5.77 16.89
CA THR A 626 -17.84 -4.74 17.94
C THR A 626 -19.19 -4.18 18.34
N LEU A 627 -20.28 -4.50 17.65
CA LEU A 627 -21.59 -3.84 17.80
C LEU A 627 -22.14 -3.85 19.21
N THR A 628 -22.06 -4.97 19.92
CA THR A 628 -22.62 -5.11 21.28
C THR A 628 -21.63 -4.74 22.38
N GLN A 629 -20.34 -4.60 22.09
CA GLN A 629 -19.26 -4.47 23.06
C GLN A 629 -19.20 -5.63 24.08
N ASN A 630 -19.90 -6.73 23.79
CA ASN A 630 -19.85 -7.96 24.58
C ASN A 630 -18.68 -8.82 24.09
N ARG A 631 -17.85 -9.29 25.01
CA ARG A 631 -16.66 -10.08 24.71
C ARG A 631 -16.98 -11.41 24.02
N ALA A 632 -17.99 -12.11 24.46
CA ALA A 632 -18.37 -13.40 23.86
C ALA A 632 -18.95 -13.25 22.44
N ASP A 633 -19.68 -12.16 22.18
CA ASP A 633 -20.16 -11.82 20.84
C ASP A 633 -18.99 -11.45 19.90
N PHE A 634 -18.03 -10.66 20.42
CA PHE A 634 -16.84 -10.29 19.70
C PHE A 634 -16.02 -11.52 19.29
N GLU A 635 -15.71 -12.39 20.24
CA GLU A 635 -14.95 -13.63 19.98
C GLU A 635 -15.69 -14.58 19.03
N ALA A 636 -17.02 -14.66 19.12
CA ALA A 636 -17.83 -15.50 18.24
C ALA A 636 -17.70 -15.13 16.76
N LEU A 637 -17.43 -13.84 16.44
CA LEU A 637 -17.21 -13.38 15.07
C LEU A 637 -15.72 -13.32 14.68
N ILE A 638 -14.82 -13.14 15.64
CA ILE A 638 -13.36 -13.10 15.36
C ILE A 638 -12.77 -14.50 15.21
N ASP A 639 -13.25 -15.48 15.95
CA ASP A 639 -12.74 -16.86 15.90
C ASP A 639 -12.80 -17.49 14.50
N PRO A 640 -13.91 -17.35 13.74
CA PRO A 640 -13.98 -17.82 12.36
C PRO A 640 -13.00 -17.10 11.42
N ILE A 641 -12.71 -15.80 11.64
CA ILE A 641 -11.69 -15.07 10.86
C ILE A 641 -10.31 -15.67 11.13
N TYR A 642 -9.98 -15.91 12.42
CA TYR A 642 -8.71 -16.54 12.78
C TYR A 642 -8.58 -17.96 12.17
N LYS A 643 -9.66 -18.72 12.16
CA LYS A 643 -9.74 -20.02 11.49
C LYS A 643 -9.53 -19.87 9.98
N PHE A 644 -10.16 -18.90 9.33
CA PHE A 644 -9.95 -18.59 7.92
C PHE A 644 -8.47 -18.32 7.61
N LEU A 645 -7.80 -17.46 8.39
CA LEU A 645 -6.38 -17.13 8.17
C LEU A 645 -5.48 -18.37 8.26
N ASN A 646 -5.78 -19.28 9.20
CA ASN A 646 -4.99 -20.50 9.40
C ASN A 646 -5.24 -21.57 8.32
N GLU A 647 -6.43 -21.63 7.74
CA GLU A 647 -6.87 -22.75 6.89
C GLU A 647 -7.02 -22.37 5.41
N THR A 648 -6.97 -21.08 5.07
CA THR A 648 -7.09 -20.69 3.65
C THR A 648 -6.05 -21.35 2.77
N PRO A 649 -6.45 -21.93 1.62
CA PRO A 649 -5.52 -22.50 0.66
C PRO A 649 -4.75 -21.43 -0.12
N ASN A 650 -5.20 -20.19 -0.09
CA ASN A 650 -4.61 -19.09 -0.85
C ASN A 650 -3.39 -18.53 -0.12
N ARG A 651 -2.25 -18.54 -0.80
CA ARG A 651 -0.95 -18.07 -0.28
C ARG A 651 -0.60 -16.71 -0.86
N SER A 652 -1.27 -15.67 -0.39
CA SER A 652 -1.05 -14.26 -0.76
C SER A 652 -1.23 -13.40 0.48
N PRO A 653 -0.78 -12.14 0.50
CA PRO A 653 -1.14 -11.22 1.57
C PRO A 653 -2.64 -11.26 1.85
N MET A 654 -3.02 -10.97 3.08
CA MET A 654 -4.38 -11.17 3.57
C MET A 654 -5.42 -10.55 2.62
N THR A 655 -6.36 -11.39 2.16
CA THR A 655 -7.53 -10.90 1.44
C THR A 655 -8.56 -10.40 2.45
N ASP A 656 -9.27 -9.36 2.07
CA ASP A 656 -10.44 -8.89 2.79
C ASP A 656 -11.74 -9.51 2.25
N TRP A 657 -11.71 -10.17 1.07
CA TRP A 657 -12.88 -10.75 0.41
C TRP A 657 -12.72 -12.25 0.18
N TYR A 658 -13.49 -13.06 0.94
CA TYR A 658 -13.36 -14.51 0.94
C TYR A 658 -14.68 -15.24 1.18
N GLU A 659 -14.73 -16.53 0.78
CA GLU A 659 -15.86 -17.43 0.97
C GLU A 659 -15.94 -17.96 2.41
N THR A 660 -17.07 -17.77 3.07
CA THR A 660 -17.27 -18.16 4.47
C THR A 660 -17.48 -19.65 4.69
N LYS A 661 -17.72 -20.44 3.63
CA LYS A 661 -17.90 -21.90 3.71
C LYS A 661 -16.63 -22.71 3.50
N ASN A 662 -15.68 -22.20 2.69
CA ASN A 662 -14.53 -22.99 2.25
C ASN A 662 -13.18 -22.29 2.37
N ALA A 663 -13.13 -21.10 2.96
CA ALA A 663 -11.93 -20.27 3.16
C ALA A 663 -11.17 -19.86 1.87
N LYS A 664 -11.78 -19.93 0.70
CA LYS A 664 -11.15 -19.49 -0.55
C LYS A 664 -11.25 -17.98 -0.70
N LYS A 665 -10.16 -17.36 -1.16
CA LYS A 665 -10.17 -15.98 -1.59
C LYS A 665 -11.12 -15.83 -2.80
N VAL A 666 -11.97 -14.83 -2.78
CA VAL A 666 -12.78 -14.42 -3.92
C VAL A 666 -12.02 -13.43 -4.79
N GLY A 667 -11.54 -12.37 -4.17
CA GLY A 667 -10.74 -11.34 -4.82
C GLY A 667 -9.94 -10.55 -3.81
N PHE A 668 -9.33 -9.47 -4.25
CA PHE A 668 -8.56 -8.52 -3.47
C PHE A 668 -7.37 -9.14 -2.71
N THR A 669 -6.36 -8.35 -2.46
CA THR A 669 -5.15 -8.78 -1.75
C THR A 669 -4.41 -7.54 -1.30
N ALA A 670 -3.82 -7.58 -0.12
CA ALA A 670 -2.97 -6.51 0.40
C ALA A 670 -3.64 -5.12 0.46
N ARG A 671 -4.97 -5.06 0.57
CA ARG A 671 -5.69 -3.77 0.67
C ARG A 671 -5.52 -3.14 2.06
N PRO A 672 -5.56 -1.78 2.15
CA PRO A 672 -5.43 -1.08 3.43
C PRO A 672 -6.65 -1.21 4.34
N VAL A 673 -7.79 -1.65 3.82
CA VAL A 673 -9.08 -1.78 4.52
C VAL A 673 -8.98 -2.58 5.82
N VAL A 674 -8.00 -3.48 5.91
CA VAL A 674 -7.74 -4.28 7.13
C VAL A 674 -7.36 -3.45 8.35
N GLY A 675 -7.02 -2.16 8.17
CA GLY A 675 -6.90 -1.20 9.26
C GLY A 675 -8.17 -1.08 10.11
N GLY A 676 -9.31 -1.49 9.56
CA GLY A 676 -10.60 -1.60 10.26
C GLY A 676 -10.58 -2.53 11.48
N VAL A 677 -9.65 -3.48 11.53
CA VAL A 677 -9.43 -4.35 12.70
C VAL A 677 -9.24 -3.54 13.98
N PHE A 678 -8.69 -2.33 13.90
CA PHE A 678 -8.44 -1.45 15.05
C PHE A 678 -9.67 -0.72 15.58
N ALA A 679 -10.85 -0.85 14.96
CA ALA A 679 -12.08 -0.20 15.40
C ALA A 679 -12.42 -0.53 16.87
N GLN A 680 -12.17 -1.76 17.33
CA GLN A 680 -12.41 -2.18 18.72
C GLN A 680 -11.65 -1.31 19.74
N LEU A 681 -10.44 -0.84 19.40
CA LEU A 681 -9.67 0.02 20.31
C LEU A 681 -10.19 1.45 20.40
N LEU A 682 -10.99 1.93 19.44
CA LEU A 682 -11.57 3.27 19.46
C LEU A 682 -12.75 3.41 20.44
N TYR A 683 -13.35 2.30 20.85
CA TYR A 683 -14.40 2.32 21.87
C TYR A 683 -13.86 2.65 23.25
N ASP A 684 -12.67 2.19 23.61
CA ASP A 684 -11.98 2.59 24.84
C ASP A 684 -11.32 3.95 24.65
N LYS A 685 -12.01 5.01 25.06
CA LYS A 685 -11.52 6.40 24.90
C LYS A 685 -10.17 6.64 25.61
N ALA A 686 -9.85 5.88 26.66
CA ALA A 686 -8.56 5.97 27.31
C ALA A 686 -7.43 5.36 26.47
N VAL A 687 -7.69 4.21 25.84
CA VAL A 687 -6.75 3.57 24.89
C VAL A 687 -6.58 4.45 23.66
N TRP A 688 -7.66 4.95 23.09
CA TRP A 688 -7.59 5.85 21.94
C TRP A 688 -6.76 7.10 22.24
N LYS A 689 -7.07 7.78 23.38
CA LYS A 689 -6.31 8.94 23.82
C LYS A 689 -4.84 8.63 24.10
N LYS A 690 -4.54 7.46 24.73
CA LYS A 690 -3.17 6.98 24.99
C LYS A 690 -2.34 6.96 23.70
N TRP A 691 -2.87 6.39 22.63
CA TRP A 691 -2.15 6.24 21.35
C TRP A 691 -2.15 7.54 20.56
N ALA A 692 -3.29 8.21 20.40
CA ALA A 692 -3.42 9.43 19.62
C ALA A 692 -2.59 10.60 20.19
N SER A 693 -2.40 10.67 21.52
CA SER A 693 -1.58 11.71 22.16
C SER A 693 -0.08 11.59 21.89
N ARG A 694 0.39 10.46 21.34
CA ARG A 694 1.79 10.24 20.97
C ARG A 694 2.19 10.90 19.65
N ASP A 695 1.24 11.46 18.90
CA ASP A 695 1.51 12.19 17.66
C ASP A 695 2.45 13.37 17.93
N LYS A 696 3.72 13.20 17.54
CA LYS A 696 4.78 14.21 17.70
C LYS A 696 4.74 15.26 16.59
N THR A 697 4.20 14.92 15.44
CA THR A 697 4.22 15.76 14.24
C THR A 697 3.25 16.93 14.37
N LYS A 698 2.04 16.68 14.91
CA LYS A 698 0.97 17.69 15.11
C LYS A 698 0.81 18.58 13.88
N ALA A 699 0.71 17.96 12.70
CA ALA A 699 0.72 18.64 11.44
C ALA A 699 -0.46 19.60 11.27
N SER A 700 -0.17 20.78 10.73
CA SER A 700 -1.14 21.82 10.36
C SER A 700 -0.54 22.67 9.24
N GLY A 701 -1.34 23.52 8.60
CA GLY A 701 -0.88 24.42 7.55
C GLY A 701 -0.49 23.73 6.26
N TRP A 702 -1.27 22.74 5.86
CA TRP A 702 -1.16 22.13 4.53
C TRP A 702 -1.47 23.14 3.44
N VAL A 703 -0.81 22.99 2.28
CA VAL A 703 -1.13 23.82 1.11
C VAL A 703 -2.46 23.39 0.51
N PRO A 704 -3.23 24.33 -0.08
CA PRO A 704 -4.36 24.00 -0.94
C PRO A 704 -3.89 23.25 -2.20
N ILE A 705 -4.84 22.76 -2.98
CA ILE A 705 -4.53 22.11 -4.26
C ILE A 705 -3.63 23.04 -5.11
N PRO A 706 -2.48 22.53 -5.58
CA PRO A 706 -1.65 23.37 -6.43
C PRO A 706 -2.35 23.64 -7.77
N PRO A 707 -2.20 24.83 -8.35
CA PRO A 707 -2.69 25.07 -9.69
C PRO A 707 -2.03 24.07 -10.65
N MET A 708 -2.83 23.47 -11.51
CA MET A 708 -2.33 22.52 -12.50
C MET A 708 -1.33 23.21 -13.43
N PRO A 709 -0.21 22.59 -13.79
CA PRO A 709 0.65 23.15 -14.82
C PRO A 709 -0.12 23.21 -16.14
N GLU A 710 0.06 24.30 -16.86
CA GLU A 710 -0.46 24.41 -18.21
C GLU A 710 0.49 23.68 -19.16
N ILE A 711 -0.05 22.73 -19.92
CA ILE A 711 0.71 21.98 -20.94
C ILE A 711 0.42 22.59 -22.30
N LYS A 712 1.36 23.41 -22.78
CA LYS A 712 1.25 24.12 -24.06
C LYS A 712 1.89 23.30 -25.17
N ALA A 713 1.16 23.03 -26.24
CA ALA A 713 1.73 22.38 -27.40
C ALA A 713 2.74 23.29 -28.09
N VAL A 714 3.95 22.80 -28.29
CA VAL A 714 5.00 23.42 -29.13
C VAL A 714 5.04 22.73 -30.48
N VAL A 715 5.04 21.41 -30.47
CA VAL A 715 4.83 20.57 -31.66
C VAL A 715 3.61 19.69 -31.38
N PRO A 716 2.45 20.02 -31.98
CA PRO A 716 1.23 19.29 -31.69
C PRO A 716 1.28 17.83 -32.08
N ALA A 717 0.70 16.97 -31.23
CA ALA A 717 0.36 15.59 -31.49
C ALA A 717 -1.11 15.48 -31.95
N ALA A 718 -1.56 14.28 -32.32
CA ALA A 718 -2.88 14.05 -32.91
C ALA A 718 -4.05 14.43 -31.96
N ASP A 719 -3.84 14.32 -30.65
CA ASP A 719 -4.84 14.69 -29.63
C ASP A 719 -5.22 16.18 -29.66
N ARG A 720 -4.35 17.02 -30.25
CA ARG A 720 -4.56 18.47 -30.34
C ARG A 720 -4.72 18.94 -31.79
N GLN A 721 -3.79 18.55 -32.67
CA GLN A 721 -3.81 18.91 -34.06
C GLN A 721 -3.06 17.87 -34.90
N PRO A 722 -3.74 17.10 -35.73
CA PRO A 722 -3.10 16.14 -36.63
C PRO A 722 -2.08 16.81 -37.55
N ALA A 723 -0.96 16.19 -37.76
CA ALA A 723 0.12 16.66 -38.62
C ALA A 723 0.62 15.53 -39.52
N LEU A 724 1.23 15.88 -40.67
CA LEU A 724 1.77 14.89 -41.60
C LEU A 724 3.13 14.37 -41.11
N TRP A 725 3.29 13.08 -41.20
CA TRP A 725 4.54 12.35 -41.01
C TRP A 725 4.88 11.54 -42.24
N ARG A 726 6.16 11.34 -42.50
CA ARG A 726 6.62 10.28 -43.38
C ARG A 726 6.77 8.99 -42.58
N TYR A 727 6.32 7.86 -43.16
CA TYR A 727 6.36 6.58 -42.48
C TYR A 727 6.69 5.41 -43.40
N ALA A 728 7.31 4.39 -42.80
CA ALA A 728 7.58 3.08 -43.40
C ALA A 728 7.11 1.97 -42.44
N MET A 729 6.63 0.85 -43.03
CA MET A 729 6.23 -0.35 -42.27
C MET A 729 7.22 -1.52 -42.54
N GLU A 730 8.18 -1.31 -43.42
CA GLU A 730 9.30 -2.22 -43.65
C GLU A 730 10.57 -1.61 -43.05
N LYS A 731 11.42 -2.47 -42.51
CA LYS A 731 12.65 -2.04 -41.83
C LYS A 731 13.56 -1.27 -42.80
N PRO A 732 13.83 0.01 -42.54
CA PRO A 732 14.76 0.81 -43.31
C PRO A 732 16.21 0.46 -42.98
N THR A 733 17.17 1.08 -43.68
CA THR A 733 18.59 0.99 -43.34
C THR A 733 18.89 1.61 -41.96
N ASP A 734 19.96 1.19 -41.32
CA ASP A 734 20.29 1.55 -39.91
C ASP A 734 20.51 3.06 -39.69
N ASP A 735 20.65 3.87 -40.73
CA ASP A 735 20.84 5.31 -40.69
C ASP A 735 19.50 6.11 -40.80
N TRP A 736 18.36 5.43 -40.80
CA TRP A 736 17.02 5.99 -40.97
C TRP A 736 16.70 7.15 -40.02
N ALA A 737 17.27 7.15 -38.83
CA ALA A 737 17.01 8.21 -37.83
C ALA A 737 17.89 9.45 -38.05
N LYS A 738 18.89 9.43 -38.93
CA LYS A 738 19.80 10.54 -39.16
C LYS A 738 19.18 11.65 -40.02
N THR A 739 19.61 12.88 -39.80
CA THR A 739 19.08 14.08 -40.49
C THR A 739 19.35 14.07 -42.02
N GLY A 740 20.34 13.32 -42.52
CA GLY A 740 20.65 13.20 -43.95
C GLY A 740 20.02 12.02 -44.65
N PHE A 741 19.18 11.24 -43.98
CA PHE A 741 18.53 10.08 -44.61
C PHE A 741 17.47 10.56 -45.64
N ASP A 742 17.44 9.95 -46.80
CA ASP A 742 16.46 10.21 -47.86
C ASP A 742 15.17 9.39 -47.60
N ASP A 743 14.11 10.08 -47.14
CA ASP A 743 12.81 9.50 -46.87
C ASP A 743 11.78 9.83 -47.99
N ALA A 744 12.21 10.29 -49.16
CA ALA A 744 11.30 10.72 -50.24
C ALA A 744 10.38 9.60 -50.71
N ALA A 745 10.85 8.33 -50.63
CA ALA A 745 10.07 7.16 -51.00
C ALA A 745 9.10 6.68 -49.92
N TRP A 746 9.13 7.26 -48.71
CA TRP A 746 8.23 6.87 -47.63
C TRP A 746 6.81 7.40 -47.86
N LYS A 747 5.82 6.68 -47.34
CA LYS A 747 4.41 7.11 -47.38
C LYS A 747 4.20 8.33 -46.46
N GLU A 748 3.19 9.11 -46.79
CA GLU A 748 2.72 10.18 -45.91
C GLU A 748 1.43 9.76 -45.18
N GLY A 749 1.34 10.08 -43.89
CA GLY A 749 0.18 9.82 -43.03
C GLY A 749 -0.02 10.87 -41.96
N LYS A 750 -1.25 11.00 -41.50
CA LYS A 750 -1.57 11.89 -40.38
C LYS A 750 -1.11 11.23 -39.07
N SER A 751 -0.60 12.04 -38.12
CA SER A 751 -0.22 11.63 -36.76
C SER A 751 -1.34 10.88 -36.05
N GLY A 752 -0.94 10.03 -35.10
CA GLY A 752 -1.82 9.06 -34.47
C GLY A 752 -1.86 7.77 -35.29
N PHE A 753 -0.73 7.04 -35.30
CA PHE A 753 -0.61 5.77 -36.02
C PHE A 753 -1.00 4.61 -35.11
N GLY A 754 -1.96 3.79 -35.52
CA GLY A 754 -2.43 2.68 -34.72
C GLY A 754 -3.72 2.03 -35.16
N THR A 755 -4.38 1.31 -34.24
CA THR A 755 -5.64 0.59 -34.48
C THR A 755 -6.78 1.12 -33.65
N GLU A 756 -7.99 1.06 -34.19
CA GLU A 756 -9.21 1.42 -33.44
C GLU A 756 -9.38 0.53 -32.21
N GLY A 757 -9.90 1.12 -31.12
CA GLY A 757 -10.12 0.42 -29.85
C GLY A 757 -8.93 0.49 -28.89
N THR A 758 -7.75 0.96 -29.30
CA THR A 758 -6.64 1.24 -28.37
C THR A 758 -7.01 2.37 -27.41
N PRO A 759 -6.96 2.16 -26.10
CA PRO A 759 -7.36 3.15 -25.10
C PRO A 759 -6.63 4.50 -25.28
N GLY A 760 -7.37 5.61 -25.29
CA GLY A 760 -6.83 6.97 -25.41
C GLY A 760 -6.24 7.34 -26.79
N ALA A 761 -6.25 6.42 -27.75
CA ALA A 761 -5.70 6.66 -29.09
C ALA A 761 -6.58 7.61 -29.92
N VAL A 762 -5.93 8.51 -30.66
CA VAL A 762 -6.55 9.39 -31.66
C VAL A 762 -6.00 8.99 -33.03
N ILE A 763 -6.71 8.12 -33.73
CA ILE A 763 -6.22 7.50 -34.97
C ILE A 763 -6.32 8.47 -36.14
N GLY A 764 -5.17 8.82 -36.73
CA GLY A 764 -5.06 9.56 -37.98
C GLY A 764 -4.65 8.69 -39.18
N THR A 765 -3.86 7.65 -38.91
CA THR A 765 -3.37 6.71 -39.91
C THR A 765 -3.40 5.29 -39.32
N VAL A 766 -3.99 4.34 -40.03
CA VAL A 766 -4.03 2.94 -39.62
C VAL A 766 -2.63 2.32 -39.74
N TRP A 767 -2.15 1.74 -38.66
CA TRP A 767 -0.93 0.93 -38.59
C TRP A 767 -1.25 -0.42 -37.92
N ASN A 768 -1.03 -1.52 -38.66
CA ASN A 768 -1.33 -2.88 -38.19
C ASN A 768 -0.22 -3.90 -38.50
N THR A 769 1.01 -3.45 -38.66
CA THR A 769 2.21 -4.26 -38.79
C THR A 769 2.99 -4.34 -37.50
N PRO A 770 3.90 -5.32 -37.29
CA PRO A 770 4.68 -5.38 -36.04
C PRO A 770 5.52 -4.14 -35.77
N ASP A 771 5.99 -3.46 -36.78
CA ASP A 771 6.88 -2.30 -36.67
C ASP A 771 6.41 -1.14 -37.54
N ILE A 772 6.71 0.09 -37.09
CA ILE A 772 6.56 1.31 -37.88
C ILE A 772 7.73 2.25 -37.62
N TRP A 773 8.22 2.89 -38.68
CA TRP A 773 9.21 3.94 -38.62
C TRP A 773 8.59 5.24 -39.11
N LEU A 774 8.78 6.30 -38.35
CA LEU A 774 8.16 7.61 -38.57
C LEU A 774 9.25 8.69 -38.63
N ARG A 775 9.08 9.67 -39.49
CA ARG A 775 9.97 10.83 -39.57
C ARG A 775 9.20 12.11 -39.82
N ARG A 776 9.60 13.19 -39.12
CA ARG A 776 8.99 14.51 -39.30
C ARG A 776 9.99 15.61 -38.96
N GLU A 777 10.14 16.60 -39.88
CA GLU A 777 10.79 17.85 -39.52
C GLU A 777 9.81 18.78 -38.76
N VAL A 778 10.30 19.41 -37.71
CA VAL A 778 9.53 20.32 -36.83
C VAL A 778 10.32 21.57 -36.55
N GLU A 779 9.62 22.70 -36.36
CA GLU A 779 10.20 23.96 -35.94
C GLU A 779 10.05 24.12 -34.42
N ILE A 780 11.15 24.39 -33.73
CA ILE A 780 11.15 24.63 -32.27
C ILE A 780 11.68 26.06 -32.00
N PRO A 781 10.86 26.97 -31.44
CA PRO A 781 11.30 28.30 -31.08
C PRO A 781 12.40 28.29 -30.03
N ALA A 782 13.33 29.20 -30.10
CA ALA A 782 14.50 29.27 -29.21
C ALA A 782 14.12 29.46 -27.73
N ASP A 783 13.07 30.22 -27.46
CA ASP A 783 12.55 30.49 -26.12
C ASP A 783 11.86 29.28 -25.47
N LYS A 784 11.49 28.26 -26.25
CA LYS A 784 10.80 27.02 -25.78
C LYS A 784 11.74 25.90 -25.39
N LEU A 785 13.00 25.92 -25.77
CA LEU A 785 13.96 24.84 -25.56
C LEU A 785 14.18 24.49 -24.06
N LYS A 786 14.02 25.44 -23.17
CA LYS A 786 14.40 25.31 -21.75
C LYS A 786 13.48 24.40 -20.95
N ASN A 787 12.18 24.34 -21.29
CA ASN A 787 11.17 23.58 -20.57
C ASN A 787 10.43 22.62 -21.53
N LEU A 788 11.11 22.18 -22.59
CA LEU A 788 10.52 21.34 -23.61
C LEU A 788 10.52 19.89 -23.17
N GLU A 789 9.34 19.28 -23.23
CA GLU A 789 9.17 17.86 -22.95
C GLU A 789 8.51 17.16 -24.14
N LEU A 790 8.83 15.89 -24.32
CA LEU A 790 8.11 15.04 -25.26
C LEU A 790 6.66 14.88 -24.79
N TRP A 791 5.71 14.87 -25.71
CA TRP A 791 4.30 14.55 -25.51
C TRP A 791 4.03 13.25 -26.26
N ILE A 792 3.83 12.15 -25.55
CA ILE A 792 3.89 10.80 -26.10
C ILE A 792 2.64 10.03 -25.72
N HIS A 793 2.12 9.25 -26.67
CA HIS A 793 1.26 8.12 -26.40
C HIS A 793 1.76 6.94 -27.24
N HIS A 794 2.06 5.81 -26.59
CA HIS A 794 2.60 4.62 -27.24
C HIS A 794 1.96 3.35 -26.69
N ASP A 795 1.85 2.37 -27.56
CA ASP A 795 1.40 1.02 -27.31
C ASP A 795 1.97 0.15 -28.43
N GLU A 796 3.12 -0.53 -28.30
CA GLU A 796 3.96 -0.87 -27.16
C GLU A 796 5.28 -0.07 -27.10
N ASP A 797 6.46 -0.77 -27.31
CA ASP A 797 7.80 -0.22 -27.18
C ASP A 797 8.12 0.82 -28.24
N ALA A 798 8.63 1.98 -27.86
CA ALA A 798 9.01 3.01 -28.80
C ALA A 798 10.45 3.50 -28.60
N GLU A 799 11.09 3.91 -29.70
CA GLU A 799 12.38 4.57 -29.73
C GLU A 799 12.23 5.93 -30.38
N ILE A 800 12.59 7.00 -29.68
CA ILE A 800 12.42 8.37 -30.17
C ILE A 800 13.79 9.00 -30.32
N TYR A 801 14.08 9.48 -31.53
CA TYR A 801 15.34 10.13 -31.90
C TYR A 801 15.10 11.61 -32.18
N ILE A 802 16.01 12.44 -31.72
CA ILE A 802 16.02 13.89 -31.96
C ILE A 802 17.30 14.21 -32.72
N ASN A 803 17.18 14.69 -33.95
CA ASN A 803 18.31 14.96 -34.83
C ASN A 803 19.30 13.78 -34.99
N GLY A 804 18.78 12.55 -34.96
CA GLY A 804 19.55 11.33 -35.06
C GLY A 804 20.15 10.80 -33.76
N VAL A 805 19.90 11.50 -32.63
CA VAL A 805 20.36 11.10 -31.31
C VAL A 805 19.20 10.49 -30.53
N ALA A 806 19.40 9.34 -29.91
CA ALA A 806 18.38 8.69 -29.10
C ALA A 806 18.00 9.56 -27.89
N GLY A 807 16.74 10.01 -27.86
CA GLY A 807 16.19 10.94 -26.88
C GLY A 807 15.31 10.28 -25.83
N ALA A 808 14.63 9.18 -26.18
CA ALA A 808 13.80 8.40 -25.26
C ALA A 808 13.55 6.98 -25.78
N HIS A 809 13.33 6.03 -24.86
CA HIS A 809 12.99 4.64 -25.15
C HIS A 809 11.88 4.16 -24.23
N PRO A 810 10.64 4.69 -24.32
CA PRO A 810 9.53 4.19 -23.52
C PRO A 810 9.21 2.74 -23.87
N LYS A 811 8.94 1.92 -22.85
CA LYS A 811 8.68 0.49 -22.94
C LYS A 811 7.27 0.13 -22.47
N GLY A 812 6.67 -0.89 -23.10
CA GLY A 812 5.31 -1.34 -22.84
C GLY A 812 4.29 -0.32 -23.34
N TYR A 813 3.16 -0.22 -22.71
CA TYR A 813 2.06 0.64 -23.15
C TYR A 813 1.64 1.67 -22.11
N VAL A 814 0.98 2.72 -22.58
CA VAL A 814 0.24 3.70 -21.80
C VAL A 814 -1.17 3.85 -22.37
N SER A 815 -2.13 4.27 -21.55
CA SER A 815 -3.53 4.42 -21.98
C SER A 815 -3.92 5.88 -22.24
N ASP A 816 -2.95 6.80 -22.28
CA ASP A 816 -3.20 8.24 -22.46
C ASP A 816 -1.89 8.93 -22.80
N TYR A 817 -1.98 10.15 -23.34
CA TYR A 817 -0.80 10.99 -23.54
C TYR A 817 -0.17 11.41 -22.21
N PHE A 818 1.16 11.41 -22.17
CA PHE A 818 1.94 11.90 -21.04
C PHE A 818 3.14 12.72 -21.53
N ASN A 819 3.64 13.58 -20.66
CA ASN A 819 4.83 14.37 -20.91
C ASN A 819 6.04 13.78 -20.17
N ARG A 820 7.19 13.75 -20.84
CA ARG A 820 8.48 13.40 -20.24
C ARG A 820 9.61 14.21 -20.87
N PRO A 821 10.62 14.66 -20.08
CA PRO A 821 11.81 15.24 -20.66
C PRO A 821 12.57 14.20 -21.50
N PRO A 822 13.15 14.59 -22.65
CA PRO A 822 14.15 13.75 -23.30
C PRO A 822 15.32 13.46 -22.35
N ASN A 823 16.08 12.39 -22.61
CA ASN A 823 17.32 12.13 -21.89
C ASN A 823 18.36 13.23 -22.15
N ALA A 824 19.45 13.23 -21.39
CA ALA A 824 20.49 14.28 -21.49
C ALA A 824 21.05 14.43 -22.90
N ALA A 825 21.21 13.32 -23.64
CA ALA A 825 21.71 13.34 -25.03
C ALA A 825 20.68 13.94 -25.99
N GLY A 826 19.39 13.59 -25.82
CA GLY A 826 18.27 14.14 -26.58
C GLY A 826 18.08 15.63 -26.34
N ILE A 827 18.19 16.08 -25.07
CA ILE A 827 18.16 17.51 -24.72
C ILE A 827 19.32 18.26 -25.42
N ALA A 828 20.53 17.69 -25.39
CA ALA A 828 21.70 18.29 -26.02
C ALA A 828 21.61 18.33 -27.57
N ALA A 829 20.83 17.44 -28.17
CA ALA A 829 20.60 17.39 -29.61
C ALA A 829 19.57 18.41 -30.12
N LEU A 830 18.71 18.94 -29.23
CA LEU A 830 17.71 19.96 -29.57
C LEU A 830 18.39 21.28 -29.95
N LYS A 831 17.88 21.93 -30.97
CA LYS A 831 18.38 23.26 -31.44
C LYS A 831 17.22 24.21 -31.79
N PRO A 832 17.46 25.50 -31.77
CA PRO A 832 16.48 26.46 -32.30
C PRO A 832 16.21 26.23 -33.78
N GLY A 833 14.99 26.39 -34.22
CA GLY A 833 14.57 26.20 -35.62
C GLY A 833 14.29 24.77 -35.95
N LYS A 834 14.74 24.32 -37.11
CA LYS A 834 14.45 22.97 -37.63
C LYS A 834 15.11 21.87 -36.83
N ASN A 835 14.29 20.91 -36.43
CA ASN A 835 14.69 19.65 -35.80
C ASN A 835 14.01 18.48 -36.53
N LEU A 836 14.67 17.33 -36.55
CA LEU A 836 14.12 16.06 -37.00
C LEU A 836 13.67 15.26 -35.78
N ILE A 837 12.42 14.83 -35.79
CA ILE A 837 11.94 13.75 -34.88
C ILE A 837 11.84 12.50 -35.73
N ALA A 838 12.49 11.41 -35.26
CA ALA A 838 12.37 10.09 -35.88
C ALA A 838 11.93 9.09 -34.80
N VAL A 839 10.95 8.25 -35.12
CA VAL A 839 10.34 7.31 -34.16
C VAL A 839 10.27 5.92 -34.76
N HIS A 840 10.68 4.92 -34.02
CA HIS A 840 10.37 3.52 -34.26
C HIS A 840 9.44 3.03 -33.17
N CYS A 841 8.40 2.30 -33.53
CA CYS A 841 7.52 1.64 -32.56
C CYS A 841 7.35 0.17 -32.94
N HIS A 842 7.48 -0.71 -31.93
CA HIS A 842 7.38 -2.15 -32.07
C HIS A 842 6.20 -2.68 -31.27
N GLN A 843 5.27 -3.37 -31.95
CA GLN A 843 4.08 -3.98 -31.37
C GLN A 843 4.38 -5.39 -30.86
N THR A 844 3.98 -5.71 -29.64
CA THR A 844 4.14 -7.03 -29.04
C THR A 844 2.81 -7.76 -28.80
N GLY A 845 1.72 -7.02 -28.63
CA GLY A 845 0.37 -7.59 -28.45
C GLY A 845 -0.61 -6.59 -27.85
N GLY A 846 -1.91 -6.84 -28.02
CA GLY A 846 -2.97 -5.99 -27.48
C GLY A 846 -3.33 -4.81 -28.37
N GLY A 847 -3.44 -3.60 -27.76
CA GLY A 847 -3.63 -2.34 -28.49
C GLY A 847 -2.40 -2.01 -29.35
N GLN A 848 -2.50 -1.03 -30.23
CA GLN A 848 -1.40 -0.60 -31.09
C GLN A 848 -1.50 0.89 -31.36
N TYR A 849 -0.50 1.65 -30.91
CA TYR A 849 -0.50 3.10 -31.09
C TYR A 849 0.87 3.74 -30.92
N ILE A 850 1.12 4.76 -31.75
CA ILE A 850 2.25 5.67 -31.55
C ILE A 850 1.91 7.07 -32.03
N ASP A 851 2.16 8.04 -31.18
CA ASP A 851 2.15 9.46 -31.57
C ASP A 851 3.09 10.26 -30.66
N VAL A 852 3.79 11.23 -31.25
CA VAL A 852 4.81 12.01 -30.56
C VAL A 852 4.71 13.49 -30.97
N GLY A 853 4.74 14.36 -29.96
CA GLY A 853 4.85 15.79 -30.07
C GLY A 853 5.83 16.37 -29.05
N PHE A 854 5.85 17.69 -28.96
CA PHE A 854 6.54 18.42 -27.89
C PHE A 854 5.62 19.39 -27.20
N VAL A 855 5.76 19.49 -25.90
CA VAL A 855 5.03 20.45 -25.06
C VAL A 855 5.98 21.27 -24.19
N GLU A 856 5.55 22.48 -23.87
CA GLU A 856 6.12 23.29 -22.80
C GLU A 856 5.26 23.10 -21.55
N VAL A 857 5.87 22.70 -20.46
CA VAL A 857 5.21 22.61 -19.15
C VAL A 857 5.40 23.93 -18.41
N VAL A 858 4.36 24.77 -18.39
CA VAL A 858 4.37 26.05 -17.70
C VAL A 858 3.77 25.88 -16.32
N ALA A 859 4.50 26.29 -15.28
CA ALA A 859 3.93 26.28 -13.93
C ALA A 859 2.65 27.13 -13.90
N GLY A 860 1.54 26.58 -13.40
CA GLY A 860 0.30 27.33 -13.23
C GLY A 860 0.57 28.60 -12.40
N GLU A 861 0.04 29.73 -12.85
CA GLU A 861 0.08 30.96 -12.06
C GLU A 861 -0.66 30.77 -10.74
N LYS A 862 -0.13 31.37 -9.65
CA LYS A 862 -0.70 31.31 -8.31
C LYS A 862 -2.04 32.02 -8.22
#